data_bb0a3f80209cc3492e4f44acc40633a0
#
_entry.id   bb0a3f80209cc3492e4f44acc40633a0
#
_cell.length_a   1.000
_cell.length_b   1.000
_cell.length_c   1.000
_cell.angle_alpha   90.00
_cell.angle_beta   90.00
_cell.angle_gamma   90.00
#
_symmetry.space_group_name_H-M   'P 1'
#
loop_
_entity.id
_entity.type
_entity.pdbx_description
1 polymer ?
#
loop_
_entity_poly.entity_id
_entity_poly.type
_entity_poly.pdbx_seq_one_letter_code
_entity_poly.pdbx_strand_id
1 'polypeptide(L)'
;MQVDLSSIDVKLELQRIGWSFEPTGDDWLKVKCPFHDDDSASCGVNTKDRRYSCRAAGCQAHGDFIAFLAGALKTPRALIVRDLYTRYNLRDEITIDAAVIEKDHAAIWECAPILSELRKRGVTDSDLRKYRIGARLVKGEMRCTIPIKNEASLYVNVRKYKPGAAGADKMRNEPRCGKIRLFPVDQLSFETIMICGGELKAIVAAAELNALADPIGAITTTGGEGSWDNEFTQLFAGKRVYVCFDIDAAGQQGAAKICGFLRKVAAFVGMVALPLDIEKFPHGDINDFVVSGGKLETLLASVEQFQPPLVPIRSIDTEPLDVEFDEISHSGNSCKPIKFAGRVLGDFGTVYSVPKRITPSCSKDQACCGLCPVFAMEDGQSHDIDKADVTLLQYVGEPKRMRTNTDKELLGVPKACHVVEFEHDELYSLAETELCSPDGKGNGQTTFWFPPETKTASIDTYTFTGCVTAFPRNSKLVLYCWDHAIAEDAISNYTKPKSDHLKIFQPNEWTLRGVSEKMHEIHEDIAHNVLRIYFRNDMLLMADLAYHSILEIPFNGKVERGWVDVCIVGDSGQGKTGTFEGLHRFYDLGAHIDCKNMSGAGLIATTRQSVTGQYVVSAGKLPQQNGRLLILEEFKGLPIDILAKLTEVRSSGKLSITKAGAAEFEARVRLIVLSNPRKGTIDSFTFGLKAITSLIGEPEDIRRFDAALIVSKNDVDPDSYSALQTRKSTTARKFLANVCRELIVWAWTRKIEQVEISQETTTEIMLAAKKFTTAFSDEIPLVDSTMKQKFAKLATAVAARTFSTDSSMERVIVLPCHVQYVAQELWRIYSSDTFGYSKFSEKTKESVTLDEKLIAKEIFELALAKTFIDKISFASTITAQDIHSWIDASDYAESNGVIGWLVRSNAIVRSGDSAGAATVYNKTPNFIRYLASESLQSLTDRQRREKF
;
A
#
# COMPACT_ATOMS: atom_id res chain seq x y z
N MET A 1 -5.90 -21.89 -16.36
CA MET A 1 -6.63 -23.13 -15.93
C MET A 1 -5.68 -23.97 -15.11
N GLN A 2 -5.86 -24.05 -13.79
CA GLN A 2 -5.15 -25.02 -12.98
C GLN A 2 -5.86 -26.36 -13.16
N VAL A 3 -5.30 -27.22 -14.00
CA VAL A 3 -5.77 -28.59 -14.16
C VAL A 3 -5.23 -29.37 -12.95
N ASP A 4 -6.08 -30.09 -12.25
CA ASP A 4 -5.59 -31.02 -11.23
C ASP A 4 -4.82 -32.14 -11.92
N LEU A 5 -3.50 -32.08 -11.81
CA LEU A 5 -2.59 -33.03 -12.41
C LEU A 5 -2.41 -34.29 -11.56
N SER A 6 -3.04 -34.37 -10.37
CA SER A 6 -2.77 -35.43 -9.38
C SER A 6 -3.08 -36.85 -9.90
N SER A 7 -4.04 -36.98 -10.78
CA SER A 7 -4.46 -38.25 -11.37
C SER A 7 -3.67 -38.68 -12.64
N ILE A 8 -2.80 -37.79 -13.17
CA ILE A 8 -2.03 -38.12 -14.38
C ILE A 8 -0.85 -39.01 -14.02
N ASP A 9 -0.74 -40.15 -14.67
CA ASP A 9 0.44 -41.02 -14.58
C ASP A 9 1.50 -40.55 -15.59
N VAL A 10 2.53 -39.87 -15.09
CA VAL A 10 3.60 -39.29 -15.89
C VAL A 10 4.39 -40.34 -16.67
N LYS A 11 4.65 -41.51 -16.07
CA LYS A 11 5.41 -42.58 -16.72
C LYS A 11 4.60 -43.19 -17.89
N LEU A 12 3.32 -43.44 -17.63
CA LEU A 12 2.44 -43.98 -18.65
C LEU A 12 2.30 -43.04 -19.84
N GLU A 13 2.19 -41.74 -19.59
CA GLU A 13 2.08 -40.72 -20.64
C GLU A 13 3.37 -40.58 -21.46
N LEU A 14 4.54 -40.60 -20.82
CA LEU A 14 5.82 -40.60 -21.53
C LEU A 14 5.98 -41.85 -22.42
N GLN A 15 5.63 -43.03 -21.92
CA GLN A 15 5.65 -44.25 -22.70
C GLN A 15 4.69 -44.18 -23.90
N ARG A 16 3.48 -43.61 -23.70
CA ARG A 16 2.49 -43.48 -24.75
C ARG A 16 2.90 -42.61 -25.92
N ILE A 17 3.67 -41.53 -25.63
CA ILE A 17 4.21 -40.65 -26.67
C ILE A 17 5.56 -41.16 -27.22
N GLY A 18 6.02 -42.33 -26.81
CA GLY A 18 7.32 -42.88 -27.23
C GLY A 18 8.54 -42.14 -26.71
N TRP A 19 8.39 -41.37 -25.60
CA TRP A 19 9.46 -40.57 -25.02
C TRP A 19 10.26 -41.34 -24.01
N SER A 20 11.55 -41.57 -24.28
CA SER A 20 12.42 -42.35 -23.39
C SER A 20 12.73 -41.60 -22.12
N PHE A 21 12.77 -42.30 -20.98
CA PHE A 21 13.09 -41.74 -19.70
C PHE A 21 13.93 -42.69 -18.85
N GLU A 22 14.74 -42.11 -17.94
CA GLU A 22 15.53 -42.82 -16.94
C GLU A 22 15.14 -42.35 -15.54
N PRO A 23 14.83 -43.23 -14.57
CA PRO A 23 14.60 -42.81 -13.19
C PRO A 23 15.85 -42.21 -12.58
N THR A 24 15.69 -41.08 -11.89
CA THR A 24 16.79 -40.37 -11.21
C THR A 24 16.32 -40.01 -9.79
N GLY A 25 16.36 -40.99 -8.85
CA GLY A 25 15.76 -40.88 -7.52
C GLY A 25 14.27 -41.24 -7.48
N ASP A 26 13.64 -41.06 -6.31
CA ASP A 26 12.30 -41.59 -6.05
C ASP A 26 11.18 -40.96 -6.92
N ASP A 27 11.27 -39.66 -7.21
CA ASP A 27 10.19 -38.91 -7.86
C ASP A 27 10.61 -38.24 -9.17
N TRP A 28 11.84 -38.40 -9.67
CA TRP A 28 12.32 -37.73 -10.86
C TRP A 28 12.64 -38.68 -12.00
N LEU A 29 12.22 -38.27 -13.20
CA LEU A 29 12.56 -38.93 -14.46
C LEU A 29 13.45 -38.01 -15.29
N LYS A 30 14.57 -38.50 -15.76
CA LYS A 30 15.46 -37.80 -16.69
C LYS A 30 15.01 -38.09 -18.10
N VAL A 31 14.76 -37.04 -18.89
CA VAL A 31 14.21 -37.10 -20.24
C VAL A 31 14.92 -36.13 -21.19
N LYS A 32 14.83 -36.33 -22.49
CA LYS A 32 15.21 -35.33 -23.48
C LYS A 32 14.29 -34.12 -23.40
N CYS A 33 14.81 -32.91 -23.56
CA CYS A 33 14.01 -31.69 -23.55
C CYS A 33 13.29 -31.48 -24.87
N PRO A 34 11.99 -31.19 -24.90
CA PRO A 34 11.24 -30.96 -26.14
C PRO A 34 11.40 -29.53 -26.70
N PHE A 35 12.10 -28.64 -25.99
CA PHE A 35 12.19 -27.22 -26.31
C PHE A 35 13.52 -26.77 -26.90
N HIS A 36 14.48 -27.68 -27.03
CA HIS A 36 15.75 -27.45 -27.74
C HIS A 36 16.25 -28.81 -28.29
N ASP A 37 17.21 -28.78 -29.17
CA ASP A 37 17.85 -29.99 -29.68
C ASP A 37 18.73 -30.58 -28.57
N ASP A 38 18.35 -31.76 -28.07
CA ASP A 38 18.90 -32.39 -26.89
C ASP A 38 19.54 -33.74 -27.20
N ASP A 39 20.83 -33.78 -27.40
CA ASP A 39 21.58 -35.00 -27.68
C ASP A 39 21.67 -35.93 -26.46
N SER A 40 21.71 -35.35 -25.26
CA SER A 40 21.77 -36.06 -23.98
C SER A 40 20.70 -35.55 -23.04
N ALA A 41 19.84 -36.44 -22.52
CA ALA A 41 18.74 -36.04 -21.64
C ALA A 41 19.13 -35.02 -20.58
N SER A 42 18.68 -33.77 -20.75
CA SER A 42 19.00 -32.61 -19.91
C SER A 42 17.82 -32.10 -19.08
N CYS A 43 16.60 -32.67 -19.29
CA CYS A 43 15.38 -32.27 -18.63
C CYS A 43 14.97 -33.27 -17.55
N GLY A 44 14.50 -32.78 -16.41
CA GLY A 44 13.89 -33.59 -15.37
C GLY A 44 12.38 -33.39 -15.36
N VAL A 45 11.61 -34.50 -15.26
CA VAL A 45 10.16 -34.49 -15.02
C VAL A 45 9.88 -35.10 -13.66
N ASN A 46 9.18 -34.37 -12.80
CA ASN A 46 8.80 -34.89 -11.48
C ASN A 46 7.46 -35.62 -11.56
N THR A 47 7.42 -36.85 -11.07
CA THR A 47 6.23 -37.70 -11.11
C THR A 47 5.19 -37.34 -10.07
N LYS A 48 5.58 -36.71 -8.97
CA LYS A 48 4.71 -36.31 -7.87
C LYS A 48 4.09 -34.93 -8.11
N ASP A 49 4.94 -33.95 -8.42
CA ASP A 49 4.50 -32.56 -8.63
C ASP A 49 4.05 -32.26 -10.06
N ARG A 50 4.27 -33.22 -11.00
CA ARG A 50 3.97 -33.11 -12.44
C ARG A 50 4.52 -31.83 -13.05
N ARG A 51 5.76 -31.51 -12.69
CA ARG A 51 6.52 -30.38 -13.26
C ARG A 51 7.75 -30.87 -13.97
N TYR A 52 8.19 -30.09 -14.93
CA TYR A 52 9.47 -30.32 -15.61
C TYR A 52 10.39 -29.11 -15.47
N SER A 53 11.69 -29.37 -15.56
CA SER A 53 12.72 -28.34 -15.60
C SER A 53 13.91 -28.82 -16.41
N CYS A 54 14.31 -28.02 -17.40
CA CYS A 54 15.51 -28.27 -18.19
C CYS A 54 16.72 -27.62 -17.51
N ARG A 55 17.83 -28.36 -17.42
CA ARG A 55 19.09 -27.90 -16.79
C ARG A 55 20.13 -27.43 -17.82
N ALA A 56 19.82 -27.48 -19.11
CA ALA A 56 20.72 -26.99 -20.15
C ALA A 56 20.83 -25.45 -20.04
N ALA A 57 22.05 -24.92 -19.98
CA ALA A 57 22.32 -23.49 -19.74
C ALA A 57 21.67 -22.56 -20.77
N GLY A 58 21.44 -23.00 -22.00
CA GLY A 58 20.80 -22.20 -23.06
C GLY A 58 19.28 -22.34 -23.17
N CYS A 59 18.64 -23.29 -22.44
CA CYS A 59 17.22 -23.55 -22.57
C CYS A 59 16.41 -23.06 -21.37
N GLN A 60 16.74 -23.52 -20.16
CA GLN A 60 16.05 -23.20 -18.90
C GLN A 60 14.52 -23.34 -18.91
N ALA A 61 13.97 -24.10 -19.85
CA ALA A 61 12.53 -24.33 -19.95
C ALA A 61 12.00 -25.06 -18.71
N HIS A 62 10.91 -24.57 -18.14
CA HIS A 62 10.25 -25.17 -16.97
C HIS A 62 8.74 -24.95 -17.04
N GLY A 63 7.98 -25.80 -16.36
CA GLY A 63 6.53 -25.70 -16.36
C GLY A 63 5.86 -26.95 -15.79
N ASP A 64 4.55 -27.07 -16.07
CA ASP A 64 3.82 -28.28 -15.73
C ASP A 64 3.97 -29.36 -16.81
N PHE A 65 3.55 -30.58 -16.49
CA PHE A 65 3.69 -31.73 -17.38
C PHE A 65 2.83 -31.62 -18.67
N ILE A 66 1.74 -30.85 -18.64
CA ILE A 66 0.95 -30.58 -19.85
C ILE A 66 1.75 -29.74 -20.84
N ALA A 67 2.46 -28.73 -20.35
CA ALA A 67 3.34 -27.91 -21.20
C ALA A 67 4.48 -28.76 -21.81
N PHE A 68 5.03 -29.69 -21.01
CA PHE A 68 6.01 -30.66 -21.51
C PHE A 68 5.44 -31.51 -22.68
N LEU A 69 4.24 -32.11 -22.48
CA LEU A 69 3.56 -32.91 -23.51
C LEU A 69 3.25 -32.07 -24.76
N ALA A 70 2.83 -30.82 -24.58
CA ALA A 70 2.56 -29.91 -25.68
C ALA A 70 3.83 -29.64 -26.53
N GLY A 71 4.98 -29.44 -25.88
CA GLY A 71 6.27 -29.33 -26.56
C GLY A 71 6.70 -30.63 -27.24
N ALA A 72 6.61 -31.75 -26.56
CA ALA A 72 7.02 -33.06 -27.06
C ALA A 72 6.20 -33.51 -28.30
N LEU A 73 4.91 -33.24 -28.31
CA LEU A 73 4.00 -33.60 -29.40
C LEU A 73 3.83 -32.48 -30.44
N LYS A 74 4.45 -31.33 -30.24
CA LYS A 74 4.26 -30.11 -31.05
C LYS A 74 2.77 -29.80 -31.25
N THR A 75 1.98 -30.02 -30.21
CA THR A 75 0.52 -29.91 -30.20
C THR A 75 0.09 -28.81 -29.23
N PRO A 76 -0.87 -27.95 -29.57
CA PRO A 76 -1.38 -26.95 -28.68
C PRO A 76 -1.84 -27.53 -27.33
N ARG A 77 -1.46 -26.82 -26.22
CA ARG A 77 -1.76 -27.23 -24.84
C ARG A 77 -3.24 -27.63 -24.63
N ALA A 78 -4.18 -26.89 -25.25
CA ALA A 78 -5.61 -27.15 -25.14
C ALA A 78 -6.03 -28.52 -25.69
N LEU A 79 -5.39 -28.99 -26.73
CA LEU A 79 -5.65 -30.32 -27.29
C LEU A 79 -5.08 -31.42 -26.39
N ILE A 80 -3.91 -31.19 -25.79
CA ILE A 80 -3.35 -32.10 -24.79
C ILE A 80 -4.25 -32.17 -23.56
N VAL A 81 -4.73 -31.01 -23.05
CA VAL A 81 -5.71 -30.97 -21.96
C VAL A 81 -6.96 -31.80 -22.32
N ARG A 82 -7.55 -31.61 -23.49
CA ARG A 82 -8.72 -32.35 -23.94
C ARG A 82 -8.49 -33.85 -23.93
N ASP A 83 -7.35 -34.27 -24.45
CA ASP A 83 -6.98 -35.68 -24.54
C ASP A 83 -6.77 -36.33 -23.15
N LEU A 84 -6.09 -35.60 -22.24
CA LEU A 84 -5.91 -35.98 -20.84
C LEU A 84 -7.23 -36.02 -20.07
N TYR A 85 -8.13 -35.03 -20.28
CA TYR A 85 -9.47 -35.04 -19.68
C TYR A 85 -10.26 -36.31 -20.04
N THR A 86 -10.18 -36.73 -21.29
CA THR A 86 -10.85 -37.94 -21.77
C THR A 86 -10.24 -39.17 -21.14
N ARG A 87 -8.91 -39.28 -21.04
CA ARG A 87 -8.21 -40.47 -20.58
C ARG A 87 -8.19 -40.62 -19.05
N TYR A 88 -8.06 -39.53 -18.30
CA TYR A 88 -7.95 -39.57 -16.85
C TYR A 88 -9.23 -39.18 -16.12
N ASN A 89 -10.31 -38.92 -16.88
CA ASN A 89 -11.60 -38.49 -16.32
C ASN A 89 -11.49 -37.36 -15.31
N LEU A 90 -10.68 -36.34 -15.63
CA LEU A 90 -10.38 -35.19 -14.78
C LEU A 90 -11.61 -34.28 -14.64
N ARG A 91 -12.48 -34.56 -13.69
CA ARG A 91 -13.78 -33.89 -13.52
C ARG A 91 -13.69 -32.88 -12.35
N ASP A 92 -13.22 -31.68 -12.58
CA ASP A 92 -13.40 -30.55 -11.66
C ASP A 92 -14.51 -29.58 -12.10
N GLU A 93 -15.21 -29.87 -13.19
CA GLU A 93 -16.24 -28.99 -13.71
C GLU A 93 -17.64 -29.54 -13.46
N ILE A 94 -18.56 -28.63 -13.09
CA ILE A 94 -19.99 -28.93 -13.10
C ILE A 94 -20.39 -29.27 -14.53
N THR A 95 -20.79 -30.51 -14.78
CA THR A 95 -21.31 -30.94 -16.06
C THR A 95 -22.85 -30.99 -16.04
N ILE A 96 -23.45 -30.63 -17.15
CA ILE A 96 -24.88 -30.65 -17.36
C ILE A 96 -25.26 -31.93 -18.07
N ASP A 97 -26.24 -32.65 -17.56
CA ASP A 97 -26.73 -33.89 -18.17
C ASP A 97 -27.26 -33.62 -19.59
N ALA A 98 -26.82 -34.41 -20.53
CA ALA A 98 -27.28 -34.37 -21.91
C ALA A 98 -28.81 -34.51 -22.04
N ALA A 99 -29.47 -35.25 -21.15
CA ALA A 99 -30.92 -35.38 -21.13
C ALA A 99 -31.62 -34.04 -20.92
N VAL A 100 -31.03 -33.12 -20.11
CA VAL A 100 -31.54 -31.76 -19.91
C VAL A 100 -31.47 -30.96 -21.21
N ILE A 101 -30.37 -31.12 -21.95
CA ILE A 101 -30.16 -30.42 -23.22
C ILE A 101 -31.15 -30.92 -24.27
N GLU A 102 -31.34 -32.22 -24.36
CA GLU A 102 -32.31 -32.83 -25.31
C GLU A 102 -33.76 -32.44 -24.99
N LYS A 103 -34.09 -32.34 -23.69
CA LYS A 103 -35.40 -31.85 -23.26
C LYS A 103 -35.63 -30.39 -23.69
N ASP A 104 -34.63 -29.50 -23.47
CA ASP A 104 -34.72 -28.11 -23.91
C ASP A 104 -34.80 -28.02 -25.44
N HIS A 105 -34.00 -28.83 -26.15
CA HIS A 105 -34.00 -28.88 -27.61
C HIS A 105 -35.35 -29.33 -28.18
N ALA A 106 -35.98 -30.28 -27.55
CA ALA A 106 -37.33 -30.73 -27.93
C ALA A 106 -38.37 -29.58 -27.77
N ALA A 107 -38.27 -28.85 -26.66
CA ALA A 107 -39.19 -27.77 -26.33
C ALA A 107 -39.13 -26.57 -27.27
N ILE A 108 -38.03 -26.35 -28.04
CA ILE A 108 -37.96 -25.19 -28.94
C ILE A 108 -38.95 -25.32 -30.11
N TRP A 109 -39.23 -26.53 -30.61
CA TRP A 109 -40.12 -26.75 -31.70
C TRP A 109 -41.60 -26.44 -31.39
N GLU A 110 -41.92 -26.43 -30.10
CA GLU A 110 -43.24 -26.05 -29.58
C GLU A 110 -43.29 -24.56 -29.17
N CYS A 111 -42.15 -23.86 -29.15
CA CYS A 111 -42.05 -22.47 -28.71
C CYS A 111 -42.00 -21.48 -29.91
N ALA A 112 -43.15 -21.27 -30.58
CA ALA A 112 -43.25 -20.45 -31.77
C ALA A 112 -42.65 -19.00 -31.60
N PRO A 113 -42.79 -18.28 -30.46
CA PRO A 113 -42.21 -16.92 -30.32
C PRO A 113 -40.67 -16.93 -30.42
N ILE A 114 -39.99 -17.82 -29.71
CA ILE A 114 -38.53 -17.91 -29.73
C ILE A 114 -38.05 -18.41 -31.10
N LEU A 115 -38.69 -19.41 -31.64
CA LEU A 115 -38.34 -19.94 -32.95
C LEU A 115 -38.46 -18.90 -34.07
N SER A 116 -39.53 -18.11 -34.08
CA SER A 116 -39.71 -17.00 -35.02
C SER A 116 -38.60 -15.95 -34.87
N GLU A 117 -38.24 -15.60 -33.68
CA GLU A 117 -37.17 -14.59 -33.42
C GLU A 117 -35.78 -15.08 -33.85
N LEU A 118 -35.46 -16.35 -33.61
CA LEU A 118 -34.20 -16.93 -34.03
C LEU A 118 -34.09 -17.00 -35.58
N ARG A 119 -35.18 -17.37 -36.22
CA ARG A 119 -35.23 -17.38 -37.70
C ARG A 119 -35.08 -15.96 -38.29
N LYS A 120 -35.71 -14.95 -37.71
CA LYS A 120 -35.51 -13.56 -38.11
C LYS A 120 -34.04 -13.10 -37.99
N ARG A 121 -33.30 -13.70 -37.09
CA ARG A 121 -31.88 -13.47 -36.91
C ARG A 121 -30.96 -14.32 -37.77
N GLY A 122 -31.53 -15.06 -38.77
CA GLY A 122 -30.76 -15.88 -39.70
C GLY A 122 -30.38 -17.27 -39.16
N VAL A 123 -30.82 -17.67 -37.96
CA VAL A 123 -30.56 -19.02 -37.45
C VAL A 123 -31.51 -20.02 -38.14
N THR A 124 -30.94 -21.03 -38.78
CA THR A 124 -31.70 -22.03 -39.51
C THR A 124 -32.11 -23.23 -38.62
N ASP A 125 -33.09 -24.00 -39.09
CA ASP A 125 -33.49 -25.23 -38.37
C ASP A 125 -32.35 -26.30 -38.34
N SER A 126 -31.43 -26.26 -39.30
CA SER A 126 -30.22 -27.05 -39.30
C SER A 126 -29.26 -26.65 -38.13
N ASP A 127 -29.12 -25.34 -37.92
CA ASP A 127 -28.29 -24.82 -36.86
C ASP A 127 -28.86 -25.14 -35.48
N LEU A 128 -30.19 -25.01 -35.31
CA LEU A 128 -30.89 -25.43 -34.12
C LEU A 128 -30.60 -26.88 -33.74
N ARG A 129 -30.62 -27.77 -34.73
CA ARG A 129 -30.32 -29.21 -34.54
C ARG A 129 -28.83 -29.43 -34.28
N LYS A 130 -27.92 -28.78 -35.03
CA LYS A 130 -26.48 -28.95 -34.92
C LYS A 130 -25.98 -28.53 -33.51
N TYR A 131 -26.41 -27.37 -33.03
CA TYR A 131 -25.96 -26.82 -31.77
C TYR A 131 -26.87 -27.16 -30.58
N ARG A 132 -27.91 -27.97 -30.77
CA ARG A 132 -28.90 -28.36 -29.74
C ARG A 132 -29.51 -27.15 -29.04
N ILE A 133 -29.76 -26.09 -29.81
CA ILE A 133 -30.46 -24.92 -29.31
C ILE A 133 -31.86 -25.29 -28.86
N GLY A 134 -32.29 -24.81 -27.73
CA GLY A 134 -33.53 -25.18 -27.07
C GLY A 134 -34.33 -24.02 -26.52
N ALA A 135 -35.40 -24.35 -25.80
CA ALA A 135 -36.20 -23.39 -25.06
C ALA A 135 -36.49 -23.91 -23.66
N ARG A 136 -36.48 -23.03 -22.67
CA ARG A 136 -36.75 -23.38 -21.26
C ARG A 136 -37.54 -22.28 -20.57
N LEU A 137 -38.50 -22.67 -19.75
CA LEU A 137 -39.19 -21.74 -18.84
C LEU A 137 -38.28 -21.42 -17.65
N VAL A 138 -37.91 -20.15 -17.47
CA VAL A 138 -37.04 -19.65 -16.39
C VAL A 138 -37.78 -18.53 -15.66
N LYS A 139 -38.16 -18.75 -14.41
CA LYS A 139 -38.90 -17.77 -13.57
C LYS A 139 -40.19 -17.24 -14.26
N GLY A 140 -40.93 -18.10 -14.90
CA GLY A 140 -42.17 -17.75 -15.58
C GLY A 140 -42.04 -17.18 -17.01
N GLU A 141 -40.80 -17.06 -17.53
CA GLU A 141 -40.53 -16.53 -18.88
C GLU A 141 -39.82 -17.60 -19.75
N MET A 142 -40.23 -17.70 -20.99
CA MET A 142 -39.56 -18.58 -21.95
C MET A 142 -38.25 -17.92 -22.41
N ARG A 143 -37.15 -18.67 -22.36
CA ARG A 143 -35.81 -18.25 -22.83
C ARG A 143 -35.28 -19.25 -23.83
N CYS A 144 -34.57 -18.77 -24.82
CA CYS A 144 -33.75 -19.59 -25.68
C CYS A 144 -32.57 -20.16 -24.89
N THR A 145 -32.28 -21.45 -25.00
CA THR A 145 -31.13 -22.11 -24.38
C THR A 145 -30.08 -22.46 -25.42
N ILE A 146 -28.82 -22.04 -25.15
CA ILE A 146 -27.67 -22.33 -25.98
C ILE A 146 -26.68 -23.14 -25.12
N PRO A 147 -26.54 -24.45 -25.39
CA PRO A 147 -25.64 -25.32 -24.65
C PRO A 147 -24.18 -25.02 -25.00
N ILE A 148 -23.33 -24.91 -23.99
CA ILE A 148 -21.89 -24.66 -24.13
C ILE A 148 -21.14 -25.93 -23.73
N LYS A 149 -20.25 -26.36 -24.60
CA LYS A 149 -19.35 -27.49 -24.36
C LYS A 149 -17.94 -27.00 -24.01
N ASN A 150 -17.24 -27.79 -23.21
CA ASN A 150 -15.80 -27.65 -23.05
C ASN A 150 -15.01 -28.42 -24.12
N GLU A 151 -13.70 -28.37 -24.03
CA GLU A 151 -12.75 -29.01 -24.95
C GLU A 151 -12.89 -30.55 -24.96
N ALA A 152 -13.42 -31.12 -23.87
CA ALA A 152 -13.75 -32.54 -23.77
C ALA A 152 -15.15 -32.90 -24.30
N SER A 153 -15.82 -31.96 -24.98
CA SER A 153 -17.17 -32.11 -25.54
C SER A 153 -18.29 -32.35 -24.52
N LEU A 154 -18.02 -32.08 -23.23
CA LEU A 154 -19.01 -32.15 -22.15
C LEU A 154 -19.79 -30.83 -22.06
N TYR A 155 -21.11 -30.94 -21.79
CA TYR A 155 -21.91 -29.74 -21.53
C TYR A 155 -21.58 -29.17 -20.16
N VAL A 156 -21.11 -27.92 -20.14
CA VAL A 156 -20.62 -27.25 -18.91
C VAL A 156 -21.35 -25.95 -18.59
N ASN A 157 -22.20 -25.47 -19.51
CA ASN A 157 -23.07 -24.32 -19.27
C ASN A 157 -24.27 -24.38 -20.21
N VAL A 158 -25.36 -23.72 -19.83
CA VAL A 158 -26.48 -23.37 -20.71
C VAL A 158 -26.70 -21.89 -20.64
N ARG A 159 -26.45 -21.19 -21.73
CA ARG A 159 -26.72 -19.76 -21.87
C ARG A 159 -28.21 -19.56 -22.15
N LYS A 160 -28.84 -18.72 -21.38
CA LYS A 160 -30.29 -18.49 -21.41
C LYS A 160 -30.57 -17.10 -21.96
N TYR A 161 -30.81 -17.03 -23.27
CA TYR A 161 -31.04 -15.78 -23.98
C TYR A 161 -32.52 -15.37 -23.91
N LYS A 162 -32.79 -14.12 -23.62
CA LYS A 162 -34.14 -13.51 -23.68
C LYS A 162 -34.17 -12.52 -24.83
N PRO A 163 -34.91 -12.80 -25.92
CA PRO A 163 -35.12 -11.84 -26.99
C PRO A 163 -35.71 -10.50 -26.49
N GLY A 164 -35.24 -9.41 -27.04
CA GLY A 164 -35.74 -8.07 -26.73
C GLY A 164 -35.33 -7.49 -25.36
N ALA A 165 -34.63 -8.24 -24.51
CA ALA A 165 -34.13 -7.75 -23.26
C ALA A 165 -32.76 -7.06 -23.41
N ALA A 166 -32.46 -6.11 -22.52
CA ALA A 166 -31.18 -5.41 -22.46
C ALA A 166 -30.40 -5.72 -21.18
N GLY A 167 -29.12 -5.38 -21.16
CA GLY A 167 -28.24 -5.51 -19.99
C GLY A 167 -28.15 -6.94 -19.44
N ALA A 168 -28.06 -7.08 -18.12
CA ALA A 168 -27.87 -8.36 -17.45
C ALA A 168 -29.03 -9.37 -17.63
N ASP A 169 -30.20 -8.91 -18.06
CA ASP A 169 -31.35 -9.80 -18.33
C ASP A 169 -31.31 -10.43 -19.73
N LYS A 170 -30.57 -9.84 -20.68
CA LYS A 170 -30.44 -10.36 -22.05
C LYS A 170 -29.89 -11.78 -22.09
N MET A 171 -28.86 -12.06 -21.25
CA MET A 171 -28.18 -13.36 -21.25
C MET A 171 -27.86 -13.81 -19.81
N ARG A 172 -28.29 -15.01 -19.44
CA ARG A 172 -28.02 -15.61 -18.14
C ARG A 172 -27.31 -16.95 -18.27
N ASN A 173 -26.40 -17.25 -17.37
CA ASN A 173 -25.76 -18.56 -17.27
C ASN A 173 -26.60 -19.55 -16.43
N GLU A 174 -26.30 -20.84 -16.56
CA GLU A 174 -26.67 -21.80 -15.55
C GLU A 174 -25.98 -21.46 -14.22
N PRO A 175 -26.66 -21.64 -13.05
CA PRO A 175 -26.03 -21.32 -11.77
C PRO A 175 -24.67 -22.04 -11.58
N ARG A 176 -23.66 -21.28 -11.15
CA ARG A 176 -22.26 -21.74 -10.96
C ARG A 176 -21.49 -22.12 -12.24
N CYS A 177 -22.05 -21.89 -13.42
CA CYS A 177 -21.43 -22.24 -14.72
C CYS A 177 -21.01 -20.98 -15.52
N GLY A 178 -20.71 -19.87 -14.85
CA GLY A 178 -20.44 -18.57 -15.49
C GLY A 178 -19.01 -18.38 -16.04
N LYS A 179 -18.16 -19.41 -16.08
CA LYS A 179 -16.81 -19.31 -16.66
C LYS A 179 -16.88 -18.92 -18.14
N ILE A 180 -16.05 -17.95 -18.55
CA ILE A 180 -15.94 -17.53 -19.96
C ILE A 180 -15.27 -18.64 -20.76
N ARG A 181 -15.82 -18.93 -21.95
CA ARG A 181 -15.35 -20.00 -22.85
C ARG A 181 -15.45 -19.57 -24.30
N LEU A 182 -14.73 -20.29 -25.16
CA LEU A 182 -14.91 -20.20 -26.59
C LEU A 182 -16.08 -21.07 -27.05
N PHE A 183 -16.91 -20.55 -27.96
CA PHE A 183 -18.09 -21.20 -28.49
C PHE A 183 -18.29 -20.87 -29.98
N PRO A 184 -18.63 -21.83 -30.82
CA PRO A 184 -18.57 -23.27 -30.59
C PRO A 184 -17.12 -23.79 -30.63
N VAL A 185 -16.77 -24.67 -29.66
CA VAL A 185 -15.38 -25.09 -29.47
C VAL A 185 -14.81 -25.95 -30.60
N ASP A 186 -15.65 -26.68 -31.33
CA ASP A 186 -15.28 -27.49 -32.49
C ASP A 186 -14.74 -26.65 -33.65
N GLN A 187 -15.14 -25.39 -33.74
CA GLN A 187 -14.68 -24.44 -34.77
C GLN A 187 -13.20 -24.06 -34.63
N LEU A 188 -12.59 -24.34 -33.47
CA LEU A 188 -11.15 -24.16 -33.28
C LEU A 188 -10.28 -25.07 -34.15
N SER A 189 -10.85 -26.13 -34.70
CA SER A 189 -10.13 -27.07 -35.62
C SER A 189 -9.75 -26.47 -36.98
N PHE A 190 -10.41 -25.39 -37.41
CA PHE A 190 -10.13 -24.73 -38.67
C PHE A 190 -8.81 -23.95 -38.64
N GLU A 191 -8.10 -23.88 -39.78
CA GLU A 191 -6.88 -23.07 -39.91
C GLU A 191 -7.20 -21.56 -40.02
N THR A 192 -8.34 -21.26 -40.65
CA THR A 192 -8.86 -19.88 -40.71
C THR A 192 -10.09 -19.76 -39.81
N ILE A 193 -10.14 -18.73 -38.95
CA ILE A 193 -11.21 -18.57 -37.97
C ILE A 193 -11.71 -17.12 -37.97
N MET A 194 -13.03 -16.93 -37.94
CA MET A 194 -13.67 -15.64 -37.64
C MET A 194 -14.12 -15.61 -36.17
N ILE A 195 -13.73 -14.55 -35.42
CA ILE A 195 -14.20 -14.29 -34.08
C ILE A 195 -15.36 -13.29 -34.14
N CYS A 196 -16.50 -13.66 -33.57
CA CYS A 196 -17.76 -12.93 -33.62
C CYS A 196 -18.13 -12.38 -32.23
N GLY A 197 -19.00 -11.39 -32.17
CA GLY A 197 -19.43 -10.69 -30.94
C GLY A 197 -20.58 -11.34 -30.18
N GLY A 198 -20.86 -12.63 -30.34
CA GLY A 198 -21.90 -13.35 -29.59
C GLY A 198 -22.28 -14.69 -30.15
N GLU A 199 -22.92 -15.57 -29.35
CA GLU A 199 -23.19 -16.96 -29.70
C GLU A 199 -24.03 -17.14 -30.97
N LEU A 200 -25.10 -16.37 -31.12
CA LEU A 200 -25.97 -16.44 -32.30
C LEU A 200 -25.26 -15.94 -33.56
N LYS A 201 -24.42 -14.92 -33.44
CA LYS A 201 -23.59 -14.37 -34.53
C LYS A 201 -22.57 -15.40 -35.01
N ALA A 202 -21.93 -16.11 -34.08
CA ALA A 202 -20.97 -17.17 -34.39
C ALA A 202 -21.66 -18.36 -35.09
N ILE A 203 -22.89 -18.71 -34.72
CA ILE A 203 -23.68 -19.76 -35.35
C ILE A 203 -24.02 -19.39 -36.80
N VAL A 204 -24.54 -18.18 -37.02
CA VAL A 204 -24.92 -17.71 -38.38
C VAL A 204 -23.67 -17.59 -39.25
N ALA A 205 -22.57 -17.03 -38.71
CA ALA A 205 -21.32 -16.95 -39.45
C ALA A 205 -20.77 -18.37 -39.81
N ALA A 206 -20.83 -19.31 -38.84
CA ALA A 206 -20.39 -20.69 -39.09
C ALA A 206 -21.22 -21.40 -40.19
N ALA A 207 -22.52 -21.13 -40.24
CA ALA A 207 -23.39 -21.72 -41.26
C ALA A 207 -22.98 -21.32 -42.70
N GLU A 208 -22.57 -20.06 -42.90
CA GLU A 208 -22.10 -19.55 -44.19
C GLU A 208 -20.65 -19.95 -44.47
N LEU A 209 -19.75 -19.70 -43.49
CA LEU A 209 -18.32 -19.80 -43.68
C LEU A 209 -17.79 -21.25 -43.74
N ASN A 210 -18.42 -22.18 -43.04
CA ASN A 210 -18.06 -23.61 -43.13
C ASN A 210 -18.44 -24.26 -44.49
N ALA A 211 -19.33 -23.63 -45.25
CA ALA A 211 -19.78 -24.11 -46.55
C ALA A 211 -18.88 -23.64 -47.72
N LEU A 212 -17.88 -22.82 -47.47
CA LEU A 212 -16.94 -22.34 -48.48
C LEU A 212 -16.04 -23.47 -48.98
N ALA A 213 -15.44 -23.25 -50.17
CA ALA A 213 -14.46 -24.19 -50.74
C ALA A 213 -13.24 -24.37 -49.80
N ASP A 214 -12.78 -23.24 -49.21
CA ASP A 214 -11.81 -23.23 -48.12
C ASP A 214 -12.57 -22.89 -46.82
N PRO A 215 -12.97 -23.90 -46.05
CA PRO A 215 -13.86 -23.66 -44.92
C PRO A 215 -13.21 -22.82 -43.82
N ILE A 216 -13.97 -21.84 -43.32
CA ILE A 216 -13.57 -20.94 -42.25
C ILE A 216 -14.42 -21.23 -41.01
N GLY A 217 -13.77 -21.40 -39.83
CA GLY A 217 -14.47 -21.55 -38.56
C GLY A 217 -15.01 -20.24 -38.05
N ALA A 218 -16.12 -20.25 -37.32
CA ALA A 218 -16.63 -19.05 -36.65
C ALA A 218 -16.84 -19.33 -35.16
N ILE A 219 -16.31 -18.46 -34.32
CA ILE A 219 -16.25 -18.64 -32.88
C ILE A 219 -16.52 -17.32 -32.12
N THR A 220 -16.96 -17.40 -30.87
CA THR A 220 -17.13 -16.25 -29.98
C THR A 220 -16.68 -16.62 -28.59
N THR A 221 -16.58 -15.60 -27.71
CA THR A 221 -16.48 -15.79 -26.27
C THR A 221 -17.86 -15.74 -25.62
N THR A 222 -18.14 -16.61 -24.66
CA THR A 222 -19.41 -16.60 -23.92
C THR A 222 -19.55 -15.40 -22.95
N GLY A 223 -18.55 -14.55 -22.85
CA GLY A 223 -18.55 -13.32 -22.07
C GLY A 223 -18.95 -12.06 -22.85
N GLY A 224 -19.12 -12.16 -24.18
CA GLY A 224 -19.39 -11.04 -25.09
C GLY A 224 -18.11 -10.32 -25.53
N GLU A 225 -18.28 -9.22 -26.30
CA GLU A 225 -17.22 -8.53 -27.05
C GLU A 225 -16.09 -7.93 -26.17
N GLY A 226 -16.39 -7.59 -24.92
CA GLY A 226 -15.41 -7.04 -23.97
C GLY A 226 -14.60 -8.09 -23.21
N SER A 227 -14.94 -9.37 -23.34
CA SER A 227 -14.40 -10.45 -22.49
C SER A 227 -13.46 -11.35 -23.28
N TRP A 228 -12.17 -11.23 -23.00
CA TRP A 228 -11.15 -12.09 -23.59
C TRP A 228 -10.23 -12.63 -22.49
N ASP A 229 -10.07 -13.95 -22.43
CA ASP A 229 -9.10 -14.57 -21.56
C ASP A 229 -7.78 -14.73 -22.32
N ASN A 230 -6.67 -14.31 -21.72
CA ASN A 230 -5.35 -14.44 -22.33
C ASN A 230 -4.97 -15.89 -22.64
N GLU A 231 -5.53 -16.86 -21.91
CA GLU A 231 -5.35 -18.27 -22.20
C GLU A 231 -5.86 -18.66 -23.60
N PHE A 232 -6.88 -17.96 -24.13
CA PHE A 232 -7.40 -18.22 -25.48
C PHE A 232 -6.43 -17.82 -26.58
N THR A 233 -5.61 -16.79 -26.35
CA THR A 233 -4.70 -16.24 -27.38
C THR A 233 -3.81 -17.32 -28.00
N GLN A 234 -3.28 -18.24 -27.19
CA GLN A 234 -2.41 -19.31 -27.66
C GLN A 234 -3.11 -20.36 -28.55
N LEU A 235 -4.43 -20.47 -28.47
CA LEU A 235 -5.22 -21.41 -29.30
C LEU A 235 -5.26 -20.99 -30.77
N PHE A 236 -4.92 -19.76 -31.06
CA PHE A 236 -4.91 -19.20 -32.42
C PHE A 236 -3.49 -19.12 -33.00
N ALA A 237 -2.48 -19.71 -32.34
CA ALA A 237 -1.11 -19.70 -32.82
C ALA A 237 -1.00 -20.30 -34.23
N GLY A 238 -0.38 -19.56 -35.16
CA GLY A 238 -0.19 -19.95 -36.54
C GLY A 238 -1.44 -19.90 -37.42
N LYS A 239 -2.62 -19.56 -36.88
CA LYS A 239 -3.89 -19.50 -37.65
C LYS A 239 -4.08 -18.16 -38.35
N ARG A 240 -4.95 -18.12 -39.35
CA ARG A 240 -5.49 -16.87 -39.91
C ARG A 240 -6.76 -16.51 -39.15
N VAL A 241 -6.81 -15.28 -38.60
CA VAL A 241 -7.92 -14.86 -37.75
C VAL A 241 -8.55 -13.59 -38.27
N TYR A 242 -9.86 -13.57 -38.41
CA TYR A 242 -10.66 -12.39 -38.68
C TYR A 242 -11.49 -12.05 -37.44
N VAL A 243 -11.58 -10.79 -37.07
CA VAL A 243 -12.38 -10.33 -35.92
C VAL A 243 -13.49 -9.45 -36.46
N CYS A 244 -14.74 -9.84 -36.25
CA CYS A 244 -15.90 -9.13 -36.72
C CYS A 244 -16.90 -8.94 -35.58
N PHE A 245 -16.98 -7.71 -35.07
CA PHE A 245 -17.90 -7.30 -34.02
C PHE A 245 -18.89 -6.25 -34.49
N ASP A 246 -19.75 -5.80 -33.62
CA ASP A 246 -20.78 -4.82 -33.90
C ASP A 246 -20.18 -3.52 -34.41
N ILE A 247 -20.92 -2.79 -35.24
CA ILE A 247 -20.43 -1.55 -35.89
C ILE A 247 -20.34 -0.37 -34.94
N ASP A 248 -20.88 -0.50 -33.73
CA ASP A 248 -20.81 0.57 -32.74
C ASP A 248 -19.39 0.72 -32.13
N ALA A 249 -19.17 1.84 -31.45
CA ALA A 249 -17.85 2.18 -30.90
C ALA A 249 -17.32 1.11 -29.92
N ALA A 250 -18.21 0.48 -29.13
CA ALA A 250 -17.83 -0.56 -28.17
C ALA A 250 -17.38 -1.84 -28.88
N GLY A 251 -18.12 -2.28 -29.89
CA GLY A 251 -17.76 -3.41 -30.73
C GLY A 251 -16.45 -3.21 -31.46
N GLN A 252 -16.23 -2.04 -32.06
CA GLN A 252 -15.01 -1.73 -32.80
C GLN A 252 -13.78 -1.66 -31.86
N GLN A 253 -13.91 -1.09 -30.65
CA GLN A 253 -12.84 -1.11 -29.64
C GLN A 253 -12.53 -2.54 -29.15
N GLY A 254 -13.57 -3.34 -28.92
CA GLY A 254 -13.42 -4.74 -28.55
C GLY A 254 -12.69 -5.55 -29.61
N ALA A 255 -13.05 -5.37 -30.90
CA ALA A 255 -12.39 -6.01 -32.02
C ALA A 255 -10.92 -5.63 -32.13
N ALA A 256 -10.58 -4.35 -32.06
CA ALA A 256 -9.20 -3.87 -32.13
C ALA A 256 -8.35 -4.43 -30.97
N LYS A 257 -8.92 -4.52 -29.77
CA LYS A 257 -8.26 -5.11 -28.60
C LYS A 257 -7.91 -6.59 -28.82
N ILE A 258 -8.85 -7.38 -29.32
CA ILE A 258 -8.62 -8.80 -29.61
C ILE A 258 -7.61 -8.98 -30.74
N CYS A 259 -7.70 -8.19 -31.81
CA CYS A 259 -6.69 -8.15 -32.86
C CYS A 259 -5.29 -7.89 -32.31
N GLY A 260 -5.17 -6.95 -31.36
CA GLY A 260 -3.91 -6.63 -30.69
C GLY A 260 -3.30 -7.81 -29.92
N PHE A 261 -4.11 -8.63 -29.25
CA PHE A 261 -3.64 -9.84 -28.58
C PHE A 261 -3.20 -10.93 -29.59
N LEU A 262 -4.00 -11.16 -30.61
CA LEU A 262 -3.81 -12.24 -31.55
C LEU A 262 -2.66 -12.01 -32.53
N ARG A 263 -2.35 -10.77 -32.91
CA ARG A 263 -1.27 -10.44 -33.83
C ARG A 263 0.10 -10.96 -33.41
N LYS A 264 0.28 -11.27 -32.14
CA LYS A 264 1.56 -11.79 -31.60
C LYS A 264 1.75 -13.29 -31.83
N VAL A 265 0.67 -14.03 -32.08
CA VAL A 265 0.68 -15.49 -32.14
C VAL A 265 0.07 -16.05 -33.44
N ALA A 266 -0.91 -15.36 -34.03
CA ALA A 266 -1.57 -15.77 -35.25
C ALA A 266 -0.71 -15.41 -36.47
N ALA A 267 -0.82 -16.21 -37.56
CA ALA A 267 -0.13 -15.96 -38.81
C ALA A 267 -0.68 -14.73 -39.54
N PHE A 268 -1.96 -14.48 -39.39
CA PHE A 268 -2.66 -13.32 -39.94
C PHE A 268 -3.77 -12.91 -38.99
N VAL A 269 -3.96 -11.60 -38.80
CA VAL A 269 -5.08 -11.02 -38.06
C VAL A 269 -5.67 -9.88 -38.86
N GLY A 270 -6.96 -9.95 -39.15
CA GLY A 270 -7.68 -8.91 -39.86
C GLY A 270 -8.92 -8.47 -39.10
N MET A 271 -9.17 -7.19 -39.06
CA MET A 271 -10.38 -6.59 -38.49
C MET A 271 -11.41 -6.38 -39.61
N VAL A 272 -12.59 -6.96 -39.45
CA VAL A 272 -13.65 -6.89 -40.44
C VAL A 272 -14.64 -5.80 -40.09
N ALA A 273 -14.81 -4.82 -40.96
CA ALA A 273 -15.83 -3.78 -40.83
C ALA A 273 -17.09 -4.20 -41.63
N LEU A 274 -18.23 -4.29 -40.95
CA LEU A 274 -19.52 -4.56 -41.61
C LEU A 274 -20.00 -3.28 -42.30
N PRO A 275 -20.38 -3.35 -43.60
CA PRO A 275 -20.87 -2.21 -44.35
C PRO A 275 -22.36 -1.93 -44.08
N LEU A 276 -22.66 -1.72 -42.78
CA LEU A 276 -24.02 -1.39 -42.33
C LEU A 276 -24.11 0.08 -41.99
N ASP A 277 -25.22 0.70 -42.28
CA ASP A 277 -25.52 2.09 -41.98
C ASP A 277 -25.87 2.24 -40.48
N ILE A 278 -25.06 2.96 -39.73
CA ILE A 278 -25.22 3.12 -38.26
C ILE A 278 -26.54 3.85 -37.90
N GLU A 279 -27.09 4.67 -38.79
CA GLU A 279 -28.35 5.33 -38.52
C GLU A 279 -29.54 4.36 -38.62
N LYS A 280 -29.44 3.34 -39.49
CA LYS A 280 -30.45 2.30 -39.65
C LYS A 280 -30.25 1.15 -38.69
N PHE A 281 -29.01 0.83 -38.36
CA PHE A 281 -28.58 -0.26 -37.48
C PHE A 281 -27.64 0.23 -36.41
N PRO A 282 -28.14 0.93 -35.36
CA PRO A 282 -27.27 1.54 -34.33
C PRO A 282 -26.31 0.54 -33.62
N HIS A 283 -26.66 -0.74 -33.61
CA HIS A 283 -25.87 -1.88 -33.12
C HIS A 283 -25.79 -2.97 -34.15
N GLY A 284 -25.60 -2.61 -35.43
CA GLY A 284 -25.58 -3.54 -36.54
C GLY A 284 -24.55 -4.62 -36.38
N ASP A 285 -24.94 -5.87 -36.59
CA ASP A 285 -24.12 -7.06 -36.34
C ASP A 285 -24.08 -8.00 -37.55
N ILE A 286 -23.36 -9.12 -37.44
CA ILE A 286 -23.25 -10.15 -38.47
C ILE A 286 -24.62 -10.65 -38.88
N ASN A 287 -25.56 -10.82 -37.96
CA ASN A 287 -26.89 -11.35 -38.28
C ASN A 287 -27.66 -10.35 -39.15
N ASP A 288 -27.60 -9.06 -38.84
CA ASP A 288 -28.22 -8.00 -39.62
C ASP A 288 -27.65 -7.96 -41.03
N PHE A 289 -26.33 -8.10 -41.16
CA PHE A 289 -25.64 -8.11 -42.45
C PHE A 289 -26.06 -9.31 -43.32
N VAL A 290 -26.04 -10.52 -42.75
CA VAL A 290 -26.41 -11.74 -43.47
C VAL A 290 -27.89 -11.76 -43.82
N VAL A 291 -28.78 -11.37 -42.90
CA VAL A 291 -30.23 -11.30 -43.16
C VAL A 291 -30.57 -10.26 -44.21
N SER A 292 -29.79 -9.18 -44.33
CA SER A 292 -29.93 -8.17 -45.40
C SER A 292 -29.39 -8.66 -46.77
N GLY A 293 -28.93 -9.89 -46.88
CA GLY A 293 -28.42 -10.48 -48.12
C GLY A 293 -26.93 -10.30 -48.36
N GLY A 294 -26.20 -9.82 -47.36
CA GLY A 294 -24.73 -9.72 -47.39
C GLY A 294 -24.05 -11.08 -47.29
N LYS A 295 -22.89 -11.24 -47.91
CA LYS A 295 -22.07 -12.43 -47.87
C LYS A 295 -20.75 -12.14 -47.14
N LEU A 296 -20.45 -12.88 -46.10
CA LEU A 296 -19.23 -12.71 -45.30
C LEU A 296 -17.96 -12.96 -46.12
N GLU A 297 -17.98 -13.97 -47.04
CA GLU A 297 -16.84 -14.26 -47.90
C GLU A 297 -16.35 -13.04 -48.70
N THR A 298 -17.27 -12.22 -49.20
CA THR A 298 -16.92 -11.04 -50.00
C THR A 298 -16.20 -9.97 -49.19
N LEU A 299 -16.49 -9.87 -47.87
CA LEU A 299 -15.80 -8.96 -46.96
C LEU A 299 -14.38 -9.40 -46.68
N LEU A 300 -14.17 -10.71 -46.48
CA LEU A 300 -12.85 -11.25 -46.09
C LEU A 300 -11.78 -11.05 -47.17
N ALA A 301 -12.17 -11.02 -48.45
CA ALA A 301 -11.25 -10.83 -49.58
C ALA A 301 -10.54 -9.46 -49.55
N SER A 302 -11.10 -8.46 -48.92
CA SER A 302 -10.57 -7.08 -48.83
C SER A 302 -9.93 -6.71 -47.51
N VAL A 303 -9.88 -7.66 -46.55
CA VAL A 303 -9.34 -7.36 -45.19
C VAL A 303 -7.83 -7.44 -45.20
N GLU A 304 -7.20 -6.32 -44.88
CA GLU A 304 -5.77 -6.22 -44.71
C GLU A 304 -5.30 -6.68 -43.33
N GLN A 305 -4.01 -6.97 -43.19
CA GLN A 305 -3.38 -7.30 -41.94
C GLN A 305 -3.62 -6.16 -40.94
N PHE A 306 -4.19 -6.48 -39.78
CA PHE A 306 -4.43 -5.49 -38.73
C PHE A 306 -3.14 -4.82 -38.32
N GLN A 307 -3.04 -3.57 -38.56
CA GLN A 307 -2.06 -2.67 -37.96
C GLN A 307 -2.76 -1.99 -36.79
N PRO A 308 -2.28 -2.15 -35.55
CA PRO A 308 -2.81 -1.32 -34.47
C PRO A 308 -2.65 0.12 -34.95
N PRO A 309 -3.67 0.96 -34.82
CA PRO A 309 -3.48 2.36 -35.09
C PRO A 309 -2.25 2.79 -34.27
N LEU A 310 -1.29 3.41 -34.93
CA LEU A 310 -0.27 4.24 -34.27
C LEU A 310 -1.04 5.42 -33.72
N VAL A 311 -1.85 5.17 -32.73
CA VAL A 311 -2.52 6.22 -31.98
C VAL A 311 -1.47 6.68 -31.00
N PRO A 312 -0.91 7.86 -31.14
CA PRO A 312 -0.56 8.62 -29.97
C PRO A 312 -1.79 8.52 -29.06
N ILE A 313 -1.65 8.36 -27.74
CA ILE A 313 -2.76 8.40 -26.77
C ILE A 313 -3.41 9.82 -26.81
N ARG A 314 -3.38 10.45 -27.88
CA ARG A 314 -4.02 11.68 -28.28
C ARG A 314 -5.35 11.36 -28.96
N SER A 315 -6.36 11.02 -28.20
CA SER A 315 -7.61 11.66 -28.50
C SER A 315 -7.63 12.95 -27.67
N ILE A 316 -7.23 14.02 -28.30
CA ILE A 316 -7.32 15.40 -27.79
C ILE A 316 -8.77 15.73 -27.34
N ASP A 317 -9.73 14.90 -27.71
CA ASP A 317 -11.17 15.05 -27.51
C ASP A 317 -11.79 14.16 -26.43
N THR A 318 -11.06 13.29 -25.77
CA THR A 318 -11.62 12.51 -24.64
C THR A 318 -11.17 13.12 -23.32
N GLU A 319 -12.14 13.67 -22.58
CA GLU A 319 -11.91 14.06 -21.19
C GLU A 319 -11.35 12.88 -20.40
N PRO A 320 -10.33 13.11 -19.55
CA PRO A 320 -9.80 12.08 -18.70
C PRO A 320 -10.88 11.51 -17.78
N LEU A 321 -10.96 10.19 -17.67
CA LEU A 321 -11.88 9.51 -16.78
C LEU A 321 -11.44 9.71 -15.34
N ASP A 322 -12.31 10.23 -14.47
CA ASP A 322 -12.06 10.26 -13.03
C ASP A 322 -12.07 8.84 -12.46
N VAL A 323 -10.99 8.47 -11.77
CA VAL A 323 -10.75 7.10 -11.25
C VAL A 323 -10.24 7.17 -9.82
N GLU A 324 -10.75 6.31 -8.96
CA GLU A 324 -10.17 6.13 -7.61
C GLU A 324 -8.77 5.50 -7.69
N PHE A 325 -7.89 5.85 -6.74
CA PHE A 325 -6.50 5.40 -6.76
C PHE A 325 -6.36 3.88 -6.81
N ASP A 326 -7.20 3.14 -6.11
CA ASP A 326 -7.17 1.68 -6.06
C ASP A 326 -7.67 1.03 -7.37
N GLU A 327 -8.40 1.77 -8.19
CA GLU A 327 -8.94 1.32 -9.47
C GLU A 327 -8.02 1.61 -10.67
N ILE A 328 -6.94 2.37 -10.48
CA ILE A 328 -6.01 2.75 -11.55
C ILE A 328 -5.53 1.55 -12.37
N SER A 329 -5.20 0.45 -11.69
CA SER A 329 -4.64 -0.77 -12.32
C SER A 329 -5.68 -1.69 -12.92
N HIS A 330 -6.97 -1.34 -12.93
CA HIS A 330 -8.00 -2.15 -13.57
C HIS A 330 -7.80 -2.20 -15.09
N SER A 331 -7.98 -3.38 -15.67
CA SER A 331 -7.72 -3.62 -17.09
C SER A 331 -8.52 -2.69 -18.03
N GLY A 332 -9.67 -2.19 -17.56
CA GLY A 332 -10.51 -1.23 -18.30
C GLY A 332 -9.88 0.16 -18.49
N ASN A 333 -8.90 0.52 -17.67
CA ASN A 333 -8.25 1.84 -17.66
C ASN A 333 -6.90 1.84 -18.42
N SER A 334 -6.46 0.68 -18.91
CA SER A 334 -5.20 0.54 -19.64
C SER A 334 -5.20 1.40 -20.91
N CYS A 335 -4.17 2.22 -21.07
CA CYS A 335 -3.96 3.12 -22.21
C CYS A 335 -5.08 4.16 -22.43
N LYS A 336 -5.91 4.43 -21.45
CA LYS A 336 -6.89 5.52 -21.47
C LYS A 336 -6.41 6.68 -20.62
N PRO A 337 -6.70 7.94 -21.01
CA PRO A 337 -6.48 9.09 -20.15
C PRO A 337 -7.33 8.94 -18.87
N ILE A 338 -6.69 9.03 -17.73
CA ILE A 338 -7.32 8.98 -16.41
C ILE A 338 -6.92 10.18 -15.58
N LYS A 339 -7.82 10.60 -14.69
CA LYS A 339 -7.57 11.62 -13.70
C LYS A 339 -7.82 11.04 -12.32
N PHE A 340 -6.89 11.21 -11.40
CA PHE A 340 -6.96 10.60 -10.08
C PHE A 340 -6.20 11.45 -9.06
N ALA A 341 -6.56 11.27 -7.78
CA ALA A 341 -5.83 11.88 -6.67
C ALA A 341 -4.76 10.93 -6.15
N GLY A 342 -3.57 11.45 -5.84
CA GLY A 342 -2.46 10.67 -5.30
C GLY A 342 -1.45 11.50 -4.53
N ARG A 343 -0.59 10.86 -3.75
CA ARG A 343 0.52 11.49 -3.01
C ARG A 343 1.85 10.95 -3.46
N VAL A 344 2.83 11.84 -3.61
CA VAL A 344 4.20 11.49 -3.92
C VAL A 344 4.90 10.97 -2.67
N LEU A 345 5.45 9.75 -2.74
CA LEU A 345 6.19 9.13 -1.66
C LEU A 345 7.68 9.43 -1.78
N GLY A 346 8.09 10.58 -1.28
CA GLY A 346 9.51 10.95 -1.22
C GLY A 346 10.11 11.35 -2.57
N ASP A 347 11.35 11.83 -2.51
CA ASP A 347 12.12 12.26 -3.68
C ASP A 347 12.98 11.06 -4.14
N PHE A 348 12.44 10.22 -5.02
CA PHE A 348 13.10 8.99 -5.46
C PHE A 348 14.20 9.19 -6.49
N GLY A 349 14.52 10.44 -6.79
CA GLY A 349 15.80 10.87 -7.30
C GLY A 349 16.28 10.34 -8.64
N THR A 350 15.58 9.40 -9.28
CA THR A 350 15.95 8.97 -10.61
C THR A 350 15.26 9.84 -11.64
N VAL A 351 15.98 10.82 -12.12
CA VAL A 351 15.51 11.72 -13.17
C VAL A 351 16.09 11.29 -14.49
N TYR A 352 15.25 11.19 -15.50
CA TYR A 352 15.61 10.85 -16.87
C TYR A 352 15.42 12.07 -17.76
N SER A 353 16.35 12.27 -18.69
CA SER A 353 16.21 13.26 -19.74
C SER A 353 15.46 12.64 -20.93
N VAL A 354 14.36 13.23 -21.31
CA VAL A 354 13.59 12.85 -22.50
C VAL A 354 13.43 14.07 -23.41
N PRO A 355 13.33 13.90 -24.73
CA PRO A 355 13.31 15.00 -25.65
C PRO A 355 12.05 15.86 -25.48
N LYS A 356 12.21 17.17 -25.39
CA LYS A 356 11.13 18.17 -25.45
C LYS A 356 10.87 18.59 -26.88
N ARG A 357 11.94 18.61 -27.70
CA ARG A 357 11.90 19.02 -29.10
C ARG A 357 12.76 18.08 -29.91
N ILE A 358 12.33 17.79 -31.12
CA ILE A 358 13.06 16.99 -32.08
C ILE A 358 13.16 17.76 -33.41
N THR A 359 14.35 17.90 -33.93
CA THR A 359 14.63 18.48 -35.25
C THR A 359 15.01 17.35 -36.19
N PRO A 360 14.13 16.91 -37.11
CA PRO A 360 14.46 15.87 -38.05
C PRO A 360 15.35 16.41 -39.16
N SER A 361 16.38 15.64 -39.53
CA SER A 361 17.14 15.88 -40.75
C SER A 361 17.10 14.68 -41.71
N CYS A 362 16.89 14.91 -42.98
CA CYS A 362 16.84 13.86 -43.97
C CYS A 362 17.78 14.18 -45.14
N SER A 363 18.71 13.30 -45.39
CA SER A 363 19.70 13.45 -46.47
C SER A 363 19.28 12.80 -47.79
N LYS A 364 18.03 12.26 -47.93
CA LYS A 364 17.55 11.54 -49.10
C LYS A 364 16.68 12.35 -50.03
N ASP A 365 16.74 11.93 -51.31
CA ASP A 365 16.05 12.52 -52.43
C ASP A 365 14.51 12.40 -52.28
N GLN A 366 13.76 13.42 -52.65
CA GLN A 366 12.35 13.60 -52.48
C GLN A 366 11.47 12.49 -53.11
N ALA A 367 12.00 11.80 -54.12
CA ALA A 367 11.21 10.84 -54.89
C ALA A 367 10.80 9.56 -54.13
N CYS A 368 11.42 9.22 -53.00
CA CYS A 368 11.14 7.99 -52.27
C CYS A 368 10.27 8.18 -51.00
N CYS A 369 9.92 9.41 -50.65
CA CYS A 369 9.32 9.72 -49.34
C CYS A 369 8.01 10.50 -49.37
N GLY A 370 7.28 10.50 -50.51
CA GLY A 370 6.10 11.34 -50.72
C GLY A 370 4.95 11.22 -49.70
N LEU A 371 5.00 10.20 -48.83
CA LEU A 371 4.07 10.03 -47.68
C LEU A 371 4.78 10.15 -46.31
N CYS A 372 6.04 10.52 -46.29
CA CYS A 372 6.79 10.67 -45.03
C CYS A 372 6.42 12.01 -44.35
N PRO A 373 6.01 12.01 -43.09
CA PRO A 373 5.72 13.26 -42.36
C PRO A 373 6.93 14.21 -42.33
N VAL A 374 8.16 13.69 -42.31
CA VAL A 374 9.40 14.49 -42.32
C VAL A 374 9.57 15.25 -43.64
N PHE A 375 9.04 14.70 -44.75
CA PHE A 375 9.09 15.36 -46.04
C PHE A 375 8.18 16.57 -46.17
N ALA A 376 7.08 16.56 -45.44
CA ALA A 376 6.14 17.68 -45.33
C ALA A 376 6.63 18.81 -44.42
N MET A 377 7.74 18.58 -43.73
CA MET A 377 8.35 19.57 -42.85
C MET A 377 9.40 20.34 -43.63
N GLU A 378 9.43 21.65 -43.49
CA GLU A 378 10.53 22.45 -44.04
C GLU A 378 11.87 22.07 -43.39
N ASP A 379 12.93 21.98 -44.15
CA ASP A 379 14.26 21.63 -43.65
C ASP A 379 14.63 22.47 -42.43
N GLY A 380 14.99 21.79 -41.33
CA GLY A 380 15.42 22.41 -40.08
C GLY A 380 14.33 22.90 -39.15
N GLN A 381 13.06 22.60 -39.38
CA GLN A 381 11.98 22.91 -38.41
C GLN A 381 11.98 21.92 -37.24
N SER A 382 11.96 22.46 -36.02
CA SER A 382 11.86 21.72 -34.78
C SER A 382 10.41 21.41 -34.44
N HIS A 383 10.16 20.20 -33.95
CA HIS A 383 8.84 19.74 -33.49
C HIS A 383 8.84 19.57 -31.98
N ASP A 384 7.92 20.27 -31.33
CA ASP A 384 7.68 20.09 -29.90
C ASP A 384 6.95 18.76 -29.67
N ILE A 385 7.47 17.97 -28.73
CA ILE A 385 6.87 16.71 -28.31
C ILE A 385 5.94 16.98 -27.14
N ASP A 386 4.71 16.52 -27.26
CA ASP A 386 3.71 16.67 -26.21
C ASP A 386 4.04 15.76 -25.02
N LYS A 387 3.96 16.28 -23.81
CA LYS A 387 4.13 15.50 -22.58
C LYS A 387 3.18 14.30 -22.46
N ALA A 388 2.00 14.37 -23.08
CA ALA A 388 1.02 13.28 -23.11
C ALA A 388 1.45 12.10 -24.00
N ASP A 389 2.54 12.23 -24.76
CA ASP A 389 3.02 11.13 -25.61
C ASP A 389 3.79 10.08 -24.80
N VAL A 390 3.16 8.94 -24.57
CA VAL A 390 3.74 7.83 -23.78
C VAL A 390 4.97 7.22 -24.41
N THR A 391 5.23 7.46 -25.70
CA THR A 391 6.44 6.98 -26.36
C THR A 391 7.70 7.60 -25.77
N LEU A 392 7.58 8.74 -25.06
CA LEU A 392 8.67 9.31 -24.27
C LEU A 392 9.27 8.32 -23.26
N LEU A 393 8.49 7.36 -22.75
CA LEU A 393 9.01 6.31 -21.87
C LEU A 393 10.07 5.43 -22.52
N GLN A 394 10.11 5.35 -23.86
CA GLN A 394 11.12 4.59 -24.57
C GLN A 394 12.52 5.21 -24.44
N TYR A 395 12.61 6.52 -24.17
CA TYR A 395 13.89 7.20 -23.93
C TYR A 395 14.51 6.85 -22.59
N VAL A 396 13.70 6.37 -21.64
CA VAL A 396 14.16 6.09 -20.28
C VAL A 396 15.16 4.94 -20.27
N GLY A 397 16.46 5.28 -20.08
CA GLY A 397 17.53 4.29 -19.99
C GLY A 397 17.84 3.53 -21.29
N GLU A 398 17.37 3.97 -22.46
CA GLU A 398 17.65 3.33 -23.75
C GLU A 398 19.06 3.61 -24.29
N PRO A 399 19.71 2.61 -24.90
CA PRO A 399 20.95 2.82 -25.61
C PRO A 399 20.76 3.78 -26.80
N LYS A 400 21.78 4.54 -27.13
CA LYS A 400 21.75 5.58 -28.18
C LYS A 400 21.21 5.10 -29.55
N ARG A 401 21.43 3.82 -29.89
CA ARG A 401 20.89 3.20 -31.13
C ARG A 401 19.37 2.99 -31.13
N MET A 402 18.77 2.77 -29.98
CA MET A 402 17.32 2.57 -29.89
C MET A 402 16.53 3.90 -29.86
N ARG A 403 17.15 4.98 -29.41
CA ARG A 403 16.58 6.33 -29.42
C ARG A 403 16.11 6.78 -30.79
N THR A 404 16.90 6.48 -31.83
CA THR A 404 16.55 6.85 -33.22
C THR A 404 15.24 6.23 -33.70
N ASN A 405 14.93 4.99 -33.28
CA ASN A 405 13.62 4.36 -33.59
C ASN A 405 12.47 5.00 -32.82
N THR A 406 12.71 5.38 -31.57
CA THR A 406 11.74 6.11 -30.75
C THR A 406 11.42 7.48 -31.37
N ASP A 407 12.44 8.20 -31.84
CA ASP A 407 12.26 9.47 -32.52
C ASP A 407 11.39 9.32 -33.79
N LYS A 408 11.58 8.24 -34.56
CA LYS A 408 10.73 7.93 -35.70
C LYS A 408 9.27 7.67 -35.29
N GLU A 409 9.04 6.95 -34.19
CA GLU A 409 7.70 6.66 -33.68
C GLU A 409 7.01 7.94 -33.23
N LEU A 410 7.71 8.84 -32.54
CA LEU A 410 7.16 10.13 -32.09
C LEU A 410 6.73 11.02 -33.26
N LEU A 411 7.48 11.01 -34.35
CA LEU A 411 7.16 11.79 -35.55
C LEU A 411 6.22 11.05 -36.51
N GLY A 412 5.84 9.81 -36.23
CA GLY A 412 5.01 9.00 -37.13
C GLY A 412 5.74 8.59 -38.43
N VAL A 413 7.09 8.60 -38.41
CA VAL A 413 7.89 8.22 -39.59
C VAL A 413 7.98 6.70 -39.69
N PRO A 414 7.80 6.08 -40.88
CA PRO A 414 7.87 4.64 -41.07
C PRO A 414 9.22 4.06 -40.62
N LYS A 415 9.21 2.94 -39.87
CA LYS A 415 10.43 2.26 -39.40
C LYS A 415 11.41 1.86 -40.53
N ALA A 416 10.90 1.60 -41.73
CA ALA A 416 11.67 1.29 -42.92
C ALA A 416 12.36 2.50 -43.55
N CYS A 417 12.17 3.69 -43.04
CA CYS A 417 12.80 4.90 -43.56
C CYS A 417 14.31 4.86 -43.29
N HIS A 418 15.14 5.00 -44.32
CA HIS A 418 16.58 4.80 -44.23
C HIS A 418 17.35 6.00 -43.68
N VAL A 419 16.71 7.12 -43.49
CA VAL A 419 17.44 8.33 -43.16
C VAL A 419 16.79 8.99 -41.99
N VAL A 420 17.44 9.06 -40.89
CA VAL A 420 17.04 10.02 -39.91
C VAL A 420 18.14 10.26 -38.89
N GLU A 421 18.74 11.40 -38.97
CA GLU A 421 19.43 11.99 -37.84
C GLU A 421 18.44 12.93 -37.16
N PHE A 422 18.18 12.72 -35.89
CA PHE A 422 17.38 13.58 -35.06
C PHE A 422 18.27 14.34 -34.10
N GLU A 423 18.14 15.65 -34.08
CA GLU A 423 18.76 16.52 -33.09
C GLU A 423 17.80 16.78 -31.94
N HIS A 424 18.31 16.74 -30.73
CA HIS A 424 17.54 16.99 -29.52
C HIS A 424 17.91 18.37 -28.97
N ASP A 425 17.12 19.38 -29.31
CA ASP A 425 17.41 20.77 -28.94
C ASP A 425 17.17 21.06 -27.46
N GLU A 426 16.14 20.44 -26.88
CA GLU A 426 15.72 20.63 -25.48
C GLU A 426 15.28 19.32 -24.84
N LEU A 427 15.39 19.26 -23.52
CA LEU A 427 15.06 18.07 -22.75
C LEU A 427 14.02 18.37 -21.67
N TYR A 428 13.08 17.45 -21.49
CA TYR A 428 12.26 17.38 -20.28
C TYR A 428 12.97 16.53 -19.24
N SER A 429 12.77 16.87 -17.97
CA SER A 429 13.11 16.03 -16.83
C SER A 429 11.91 15.14 -16.48
N LEU A 430 12.05 13.84 -16.67
CA LEU A 430 11.05 12.84 -16.30
C LEU A 430 11.55 12.07 -15.08
N ALA A 431 10.82 12.05 -13.99
CA ALA A 431 11.20 11.35 -12.78
C ALA A 431 10.42 10.05 -12.61
N GLU A 432 11.13 9.00 -12.18
CA GLU A 432 10.52 7.76 -11.68
C GLU A 432 10.30 7.93 -10.18
N THR A 433 9.05 7.82 -9.74
CA THR A 433 8.66 7.95 -8.34
C THR A 433 7.62 6.89 -7.97
N GLU A 434 7.26 6.85 -6.71
CA GLU A 434 6.17 6.03 -6.21
C GLU A 434 5.05 6.93 -5.70
N LEU A 435 3.84 6.70 -6.19
CA LEU A 435 2.63 7.34 -5.68
C LEU A 435 1.89 6.40 -4.74
N CYS A 436 1.23 6.94 -3.74
CA CYS A 436 0.27 6.22 -2.91
C CYS A 436 -1.11 6.90 -2.97
N SER A 437 -2.12 6.20 -2.48
CA SER A 437 -3.46 6.77 -2.32
C SER A 437 -3.43 8.00 -1.42
N PRO A 438 -4.38 8.93 -1.56
CA PRO A 438 -4.46 10.14 -0.73
C PRO A 438 -4.47 9.86 0.77
N ASP A 439 -5.07 8.74 1.18
CA ASP A 439 -5.15 8.30 2.57
C ASP A 439 -3.93 7.46 3.03
N GLY A 440 -3.06 7.06 2.10
CA GLY A 440 -1.88 6.23 2.38
C GLY A 440 -2.18 4.76 2.69
N LYS A 441 -3.39 4.26 2.39
CA LYS A 441 -3.79 2.88 2.71
C LYS A 441 -3.37 1.86 1.67
N GLY A 442 -3.33 2.23 0.39
CA GLY A 442 -3.00 1.34 -0.73
C GLY A 442 -1.53 0.95 -0.85
N ASN A 443 -1.23 0.14 -1.87
CA ASN A 443 0.14 -0.14 -2.30
C ASN A 443 0.64 1.00 -3.19
N GLY A 444 1.94 1.29 -3.12
CA GLY A 444 2.54 2.29 -3.99
C GLY A 444 2.53 1.88 -5.46
N GLN A 445 2.27 2.83 -6.35
CA GLN A 445 2.31 2.66 -7.81
C GLN A 445 3.57 3.30 -8.37
N THR A 446 4.32 2.53 -9.17
CA THR A 446 5.48 3.08 -9.90
C THR A 446 4.98 4.04 -10.97
N THR A 447 5.45 5.27 -10.90
CA THR A 447 4.96 6.38 -11.71
C THR A 447 6.12 7.11 -12.37
N PHE A 448 5.96 7.43 -13.64
CA PHE A 448 6.79 8.38 -14.35
C PHE A 448 6.03 9.67 -14.53
N TRP A 449 6.57 10.78 -14.10
CA TRP A 449 5.93 12.08 -14.15
C TRP A 449 6.93 13.23 -14.38
N PHE A 450 6.43 14.37 -14.76
CA PHE A 450 7.20 15.60 -14.89
C PHE A 450 7.12 16.37 -13.55
N PRO A 451 8.15 16.29 -12.70
CA PRO A 451 8.09 16.95 -11.39
C PRO A 451 8.05 18.46 -11.53
N PRO A 452 7.41 19.17 -10.61
CA PRO A 452 7.51 20.61 -10.56
C PRO A 452 8.94 21.08 -10.25
N GLU A 453 9.29 22.28 -10.66
CA GLU A 453 10.61 22.86 -10.40
C GLU A 453 10.86 23.09 -8.89
N THR A 454 9.80 23.34 -8.12
CA THR A 454 9.86 23.47 -6.66
C THR A 454 9.62 22.11 -5.99
N LYS A 455 10.42 21.77 -4.97
CA LYS A 455 10.22 20.54 -4.19
C LYS A 455 8.77 20.44 -3.69
N THR A 456 8.11 19.35 -4.01
CA THR A 456 6.78 19.04 -3.52
C THR A 456 6.83 18.60 -2.07
N ALA A 457 5.95 19.11 -1.24
CA ALA A 457 5.80 18.61 0.11
C ALA A 457 5.17 17.19 0.05
N SER A 458 5.77 16.22 0.71
CA SER A 458 5.27 14.83 0.75
C SER A 458 3.89 14.68 1.44
N ILE A 459 3.36 15.75 2.01
CA ILE A 459 2.04 15.83 2.64
C ILE A 459 0.94 16.07 1.60
N ASP A 460 1.28 16.75 0.48
CA ASP A 460 0.29 17.22 -0.45
C ASP A 460 -0.33 16.11 -1.30
N THR A 461 -1.61 16.20 -1.49
CA THR A 461 -2.35 15.40 -2.46
C THR A 461 -2.39 16.16 -3.77
N TYR A 462 -2.00 15.48 -4.84
CA TYR A 462 -2.05 16.01 -6.20
C TYR A 462 -3.15 15.33 -6.98
N THR A 463 -3.78 16.07 -7.85
CA THR A 463 -4.59 15.51 -8.93
C THR A 463 -3.69 15.30 -10.13
N PHE A 464 -3.53 14.06 -10.55
CA PHE A 464 -2.72 13.67 -11.69
C PHE A 464 -3.58 13.38 -12.90
N THR A 465 -3.08 13.75 -14.08
CA THR A 465 -3.62 13.30 -15.37
C THR A 465 -2.56 12.44 -16.06
N GLY A 466 -2.94 11.25 -16.45
CA GLY A 466 -2.00 10.30 -17.02
C GLY A 466 -2.68 9.06 -17.59
N CYS A 467 -1.93 8.00 -17.77
CA CYS A 467 -2.46 6.70 -18.15
C CYS A 467 -1.63 5.55 -17.59
N VAL A 468 -2.24 4.39 -17.46
CA VAL A 468 -1.52 3.13 -17.19
C VAL A 468 -1.08 2.53 -18.51
N THR A 469 0.20 2.26 -18.64
CA THR A 469 0.80 1.68 -19.84
C THR A 469 1.85 0.64 -19.51
N ALA A 470 2.27 -0.14 -20.50
CA ALA A 470 3.36 -1.07 -20.32
C ALA A 470 4.70 -0.35 -20.51
N PHE A 471 5.64 -0.54 -19.58
CA PHE A 471 7.00 -0.04 -19.75
C PHE A 471 7.67 -0.77 -20.94
N PRO A 472 8.26 -0.04 -21.92
CA PRO A 472 8.65 -0.62 -23.20
C PRO A 472 9.65 -1.79 -23.12
N ARG A 473 10.52 -1.82 -22.11
CA ARG A 473 11.58 -2.83 -21.98
C ARG A 473 11.14 -4.17 -21.43
N ASN A 474 10.18 -4.20 -20.50
CA ASN A 474 9.87 -5.40 -19.75
C ASN A 474 8.38 -5.66 -19.60
N SER A 475 7.56 -4.86 -20.27
CA SER A 475 6.08 -4.95 -20.27
C SER A 475 5.44 -4.87 -18.86
N LYS A 476 6.17 -4.39 -17.85
CA LYS A 476 5.58 -4.12 -16.54
C LYS A 476 4.64 -2.92 -16.65
N LEU A 477 3.51 -3.00 -15.98
CA LEU A 477 2.58 -1.88 -15.89
C LEU A 477 3.22 -0.75 -15.09
N VAL A 478 3.16 0.45 -15.64
CA VAL A 478 3.60 1.70 -15.02
C VAL A 478 2.54 2.76 -15.25
N LEU A 479 2.48 3.70 -14.33
CA LEU A 479 1.66 4.88 -14.46
C LEU A 479 2.51 5.98 -15.09
N TYR A 480 2.01 6.59 -16.15
CA TYR A 480 2.64 7.73 -16.82
C TYR A 480 1.76 8.95 -16.68
N CYS A 481 2.27 9.98 -16.01
CA CYS A 481 1.54 11.20 -15.73
C CYS A 481 2.20 12.38 -16.43
N TRP A 482 1.46 13.08 -17.29
CA TRP A 482 1.93 14.23 -18.04
C TRP A 482 1.49 15.58 -17.45
N ASP A 483 0.47 15.58 -16.59
CA ASP A 483 0.00 16.76 -15.90
C ASP A 483 -0.34 16.48 -14.45
N HIS A 484 -0.20 17.50 -13.62
CA HIS A 484 -0.54 17.44 -12.21
C HIS A 484 -0.88 18.82 -11.66
N ALA A 485 -1.77 18.85 -10.69
CA ALA A 485 -2.13 20.03 -9.92
C ALA A 485 -2.30 19.67 -8.44
N ILE A 486 -2.13 20.61 -7.53
CA ILE A 486 -2.49 20.39 -6.13
C ILE A 486 -4.01 20.16 -6.08
N ALA A 487 -4.44 19.05 -5.45
CA ALA A 487 -5.85 18.72 -5.35
C ALA A 487 -6.62 19.80 -4.56
N GLU A 488 -7.83 20.14 -5.00
CA GLU A 488 -8.63 21.19 -4.34
C GLU A 488 -8.97 20.85 -2.89
N ASP A 489 -9.16 19.57 -2.60
CA ASP A 489 -9.44 19.01 -1.27
C ASP A 489 -8.18 18.60 -0.49
N ALA A 490 -6.98 18.94 -0.99
CA ALA A 490 -5.74 18.68 -0.28
C ALA A 490 -5.76 19.29 1.12
N ILE A 491 -5.31 18.51 2.10
CA ILE A 491 -5.23 18.99 3.49
C ILE A 491 -4.42 20.28 3.58
N SER A 492 -3.37 20.43 2.79
CA SER A 492 -2.52 21.64 2.70
C SER A 492 -3.26 22.91 2.26
N ASN A 493 -4.36 22.79 1.51
CA ASN A 493 -5.14 23.93 1.06
C ASN A 493 -6.13 24.45 2.11
N TYR A 494 -6.32 23.70 3.20
CA TYR A 494 -7.21 24.10 4.26
C TYR A 494 -6.59 25.21 5.09
N THR A 495 -7.18 26.39 5.10
CA THR A 495 -6.69 27.55 5.85
C THR A 495 -7.48 27.80 7.12
N LYS A 496 -8.80 27.84 7.02
CA LYS A 496 -9.72 28.14 8.13
C LYS A 496 -11.12 27.59 7.86
N PRO A 497 -11.94 27.39 8.89
CA PRO A 497 -13.34 27.00 8.72
C PRO A 497 -14.13 28.11 8.00
N LYS A 498 -15.06 27.69 7.13
CA LYS A 498 -15.93 28.63 6.38
C LYS A 498 -17.01 29.30 7.26
N SER A 499 -17.26 28.80 8.44
CA SER A 499 -18.25 29.29 9.40
C SER A 499 -17.85 28.97 10.84
N ASP A 500 -18.61 29.48 11.79
CA ASP A 500 -18.34 29.36 13.24
C ASP A 500 -18.63 27.98 13.84
N HIS A 501 -18.93 26.97 13.05
CA HIS A 501 -19.38 25.66 13.53
C HIS A 501 -18.34 24.93 14.40
N LEU A 502 -17.05 25.21 14.22
CA LEU A 502 -16.00 24.66 15.09
C LEU A 502 -15.99 25.26 16.50
N LYS A 503 -16.67 26.39 16.73
CA LYS A 503 -16.83 26.98 18.08
C LYS A 503 -17.61 26.05 19.05
N ILE A 504 -18.30 25.02 18.55
CA ILE A 504 -18.94 24.00 19.38
C ILE A 504 -17.92 23.29 20.32
N PHE A 505 -16.64 23.25 19.94
CA PHE A 505 -15.58 22.67 20.76
C PHE A 505 -15.02 23.61 21.82
N GLN A 506 -15.36 24.91 21.77
CA GLN A 506 -14.87 25.88 22.75
C GLN A 506 -15.56 25.69 24.10
N PRO A 507 -14.84 25.82 25.21
CA PRO A 507 -15.43 25.89 26.53
C PRO A 507 -16.22 27.21 26.70
N ASN A 508 -17.15 27.23 27.65
CA ASN A 508 -17.87 28.47 27.97
C ASN A 508 -16.95 29.53 28.56
N GLU A 509 -15.92 29.09 29.29
CA GLU A 509 -14.91 29.94 29.90
C GLU A 509 -13.51 29.32 29.76
N TRP A 510 -12.54 30.12 29.46
CA TRP A 510 -11.15 29.67 29.33
C TRP A 510 -10.46 29.55 30.71
N THR A 511 -11.01 28.66 31.53
CA THR A 511 -10.52 28.26 32.84
C THR A 511 -10.23 26.76 32.86
N LEU A 512 -9.43 26.30 33.82
CA LEU A 512 -9.18 24.87 34.02
C LEU A 512 -10.51 24.09 34.09
N ARG A 513 -11.50 24.60 34.84
CA ARG A 513 -12.82 23.98 34.97
C ARG A 513 -13.56 23.94 33.64
N GLY A 514 -13.60 25.07 32.92
CA GLY A 514 -14.29 25.13 31.64
C GLY A 514 -13.71 24.18 30.59
N VAL A 515 -12.35 24.09 30.52
CA VAL A 515 -11.66 23.13 29.64
C VAL A 515 -11.98 21.69 30.05
N SER A 516 -11.94 21.37 31.36
CA SER A 516 -12.25 20.02 31.86
C SER A 516 -13.69 19.62 31.56
N GLU A 517 -14.67 20.50 31.79
CA GLU A 517 -16.08 20.26 31.48
C GLU A 517 -16.28 20.03 29.97
N LYS A 518 -15.64 20.83 29.11
CA LYS A 518 -15.74 20.68 27.64
C LYS A 518 -15.10 19.38 27.16
N MET A 519 -13.90 19.04 27.63
CA MET A 519 -13.25 17.78 27.27
C MET A 519 -14.07 16.57 27.73
N HIS A 520 -14.64 16.64 28.94
CA HIS A 520 -15.54 15.60 29.43
C HIS A 520 -16.79 15.47 28.55
N GLU A 521 -17.46 16.59 28.19
CA GLU A 521 -18.61 16.60 27.29
C GLU A 521 -18.31 15.93 25.95
N ILE A 522 -17.15 16.23 25.36
CA ILE A 522 -16.73 15.65 24.09
C ILE A 522 -16.47 14.14 24.25
N HIS A 523 -15.75 13.72 25.29
CA HIS A 523 -15.43 12.32 25.53
C HIS A 523 -16.70 11.50 25.81
N GLU A 524 -17.64 12.00 26.58
CA GLU A 524 -18.91 11.33 26.85
C GLU A 524 -19.74 11.14 25.57
N ASP A 525 -19.86 12.18 24.72
CA ASP A 525 -20.58 12.06 23.46
C ASP A 525 -19.95 11.02 22.53
N ILE A 526 -18.61 11.02 22.38
CA ILE A 526 -17.89 10.06 21.55
C ILE A 526 -17.98 8.65 22.15
N ALA A 527 -17.78 8.49 23.45
CA ALA A 527 -17.86 7.19 24.13
C ALA A 527 -19.24 6.55 23.98
N HIS A 528 -20.30 7.34 24.20
CA HIS A 528 -21.68 6.84 24.21
C HIS A 528 -22.30 6.71 22.81
N ASN A 529 -22.10 7.70 21.94
CA ASN A 529 -22.81 7.80 20.68
C ASN A 529 -22.03 7.30 19.46
N VAL A 530 -20.70 7.12 19.60
CA VAL A 530 -19.82 6.64 18.53
C VAL A 530 -19.25 5.27 18.83
N LEU A 531 -18.53 5.14 19.95
CA LEU A 531 -17.72 3.94 20.24
C LEU A 531 -18.52 2.86 20.98
N ARG A 532 -19.45 3.28 21.82
CA ARG A 532 -20.16 2.43 22.79
C ARG A 532 -19.19 1.70 23.73
N ILE A 533 -18.11 2.37 24.11
CA ILE A 533 -17.08 1.93 25.04
C ILE A 533 -17.08 2.92 26.21
N TYR A 534 -17.34 2.43 27.40
CA TYR A 534 -17.58 3.24 28.58
C TYR A 534 -16.43 3.14 29.55
N PHE A 535 -16.26 4.15 30.42
CA PHE A 535 -15.26 4.23 31.47
C PHE A 535 -13.80 4.17 30.98
N ARG A 536 -13.56 4.60 29.70
CA ARG A 536 -12.26 4.61 29.06
C ARG A 536 -11.90 6.00 28.51
N ASN A 537 -12.35 7.06 29.18
CA ASN A 537 -12.12 8.45 28.74
C ASN A 537 -10.61 8.78 28.68
N ASP A 538 -9.76 8.10 29.45
CA ASP A 538 -8.31 8.24 29.37
C ASP A 538 -7.74 7.81 28.02
N MET A 539 -8.33 6.79 27.36
CA MET A 539 -7.95 6.42 25.98
C MET A 539 -8.35 7.51 25.00
N LEU A 540 -9.52 8.16 25.20
CA LEU A 540 -9.96 9.28 24.35
C LEU A 540 -9.05 10.48 24.54
N LEU A 541 -8.61 10.77 25.77
CA LEU A 541 -7.63 11.81 26.04
C LEU A 541 -6.31 11.53 25.27
N MET A 542 -5.77 10.30 25.34
CA MET A 542 -4.56 9.93 24.61
C MET A 542 -4.74 10.08 23.09
N ALA A 543 -5.90 9.70 22.56
CA ALA A 543 -6.24 9.88 21.16
C ALA A 543 -6.28 11.38 20.79
N ASP A 544 -6.95 12.21 21.57
CA ASP A 544 -7.08 13.64 21.32
C ASP A 544 -5.71 14.34 21.33
N LEU A 545 -4.83 13.99 22.26
CA LEU A 545 -3.47 14.53 22.33
C LEU A 545 -2.67 14.22 21.06
N ALA A 546 -2.82 13.02 20.50
CA ALA A 546 -2.14 12.66 19.27
C ALA A 546 -2.80 13.29 18.05
N TYR A 547 -4.13 13.12 17.87
CA TYR A 547 -4.86 13.60 16.69
C TYR A 547 -4.80 15.12 16.50
N HIS A 548 -4.83 15.90 17.57
CA HIS A 548 -4.87 17.36 17.51
C HIS A 548 -3.50 18.03 17.69
N SER A 549 -2.40 17.24 17.76
CA SER A 549 -1.06 17.80 17.84
C SER A 549 -0.64 18.49 16.53
N ILE A 550 0.17 19.51 16.64
CA ILE A 550 0.70 20.31 15.51
C ILE A 550 2.12 19.83 15.22
N LEU A 551 2.60 19.95 13.99
CA LEU A 551 3.93 19.41 13.63
C LEU A 551 5.08 20.19 14.28
N GLU A 552 4.98 21.50 14.35
CA GLU A 552 6.02 22.38 14.86
C GLU A 552 5.40 23.44 15.76
N ILE A 553 6.04 23.71 16.90
CA ILE A 553 5.59 24.73 17.86
C ILE A 553 6.73 25.66 18.23
N PRO A 554 6.45 26.96 18.46
CA PRO A 554 7.43 27.88 19.00
C PRO A 554 7.53 27.70 20.51
N PHE A 555 8.69 27.35 21.03
CA PHE A 555 8.90 27.24 22.47
C PHE A 555 10.30 27.69 22.87
N ASN A 556 10.41 28.60 23.87
CA ASN A 556 11.68 29.18 24.35
C ASN A 556 12.56 29.76 23.22
N GLY A 557 11.95 30.44 22.24
CA GLY A 557 12.67 31.07 21.13
C GLY A 557 13.24 30.10 20.09
N LYS A 558 12.81 28.84 20.12
CA LYS A 558 13.22 27.79 19.19
C LYS A 558 11.99 27.13 18.53
N VAL A 559 12.23 26.56 17.37
CA VAL A 559 11.30 25.61 16.73
C VAL A 559 11.47 24.29 17.43
N GLU A 560 10.42 23.81 18.07
CA GLU A 560 10.39 22.51 18.72
C GLU A 560 9.48 21.56 17.96
N ARG A 561 9.80 20.28 17.98
CA ARG A 561 8.92 19.21 17.53
C ARG A 561 7.58 19.28 18.25
N GLY A 562 6.48 19.38 17.54
CA GLY A 562 5.14 19.53 18.12
C GLY A 562 4.26 18.28 18.04
N TRP A 563 4.54 17.31 17.10
CA TRP A 563 3.76 16.07 17.03
C TRP A 563 3.94 15.20 18.27
N VAL A 564 2.86 14.56 18.68
CA VAL A 564 2.75 13.81 19.92
C VAL A 564 2.77 12.31 19.67
N ASP A 565 3.56 11.59 20.45
CA ASP A 565 3.63 10.14 20.50
C ASP A 565 3.06 9.64 21.83
N VAL A 566 2.06 8.75 21.78
CA VAL A 566 1.44 8.15 22.95
C VAL A 566 1.61 6.64 22.97
N CYS A 567 1.77 6.08 24.19
CA CYS A 567 1.89 4.63 24.41
C CYS A 567 0.78 4.14 25.34
N ILE A 568 -0.01 3.16 24.88
CA ILE A 568 -1.09 2.57 25.65
C ILE A 568 -0.81 1.08 25.81
N VAL A 569 -0.56 0.66 27.04
CA VAL A 569 -0.30 -0.75 27.38
C VAL A 569 -1.41 -1.25 28.28
N GLY A 570 -1.94 -2.42 27.98
CA GLY A 570 -3.01 -2.97 28.80
C GLY A 570 -3.38 -4.39 28.45
N ASP A 571 -4.17 -5.04 29.32
CA ASP A 571 -4.60 -6.41 29.13
C ASP A 571 -5.51 -6.59 27.91
N SER A 572 -5.64 -7.82 27.43
CA SER A 572 -6.58 -8.17 26.37
C SER A 572 -8.03 -7.92 26.84
N GLY A 573 -8.90 -7.53 25.90
CA GLY A 573 -10.31 -7.32 26.19
C GLY A 573 -10.64 -5.99 26.88
N GLN A 574 -9.68 -5.06 27.06
CA GLN A 574 -9.91 -3.78 27.74
C GLN A 574 -10.38 -2.65 26.80
N GLY A 575 -10.84 -2.98 25.61
CA GLY A 575 -11.42 -2.02 24.65
C GLY A 575 -10.42 -1.20 23.85
N LYS A 576 -9.10 -1.45 23.95
CA LYS A 576 -8.07 -0.69 23.22
C LYS A 576 -8.33 -0.70 21.70
N THR A 577 -8.35 -1.87 21.09
CA THR A 577 -8.60 -2.06 19.64
C THR A 577 -9.92 -1.40 19.23
N GLY A 578 -11.01 -1.71 19.93
CA GLY A 578 -12.34 -1.17 19.60
C GLY A 578 -12.40 0.36 19.69
N THR A 579 -11.71 0.97 20.68
CA THR A 579 -11.64 2.43 20.81
C THR A 579 -10.91 3.05 19.61
N PHE A 580 -9.71 2.58 19.32
CA PHE A 580 -8.86 3.23 18.30
C PHE A 580 -9.27 2.89 16.86
N GLU A 581 -9.75 1.69 16.60
CA GLU A 581 -10.39 1.34 15.32
C GLU A 581 -11.68 2.15 15.11
N GLY A 582 -12.49 2.28 16.15
CA GLY A 582 -13.70 3.10 16.10
C GLY A 582 -13.42 4.57 15.83
N LEU A 583 -12.42 5.16 16.51
CA LEU A 583 -12.00 6.54 16.27
C LEU A 583 -11.39 6.71 14.87
N HIS A 584 -10.55 5.78 14.42
CA HIS A 584 -9.98 5.82 13.09
C HIS A 584 -11.06 5.81 12.00
N ARG A 585 -12.06 4.93 12.14
CA ARG A 585 -13.22 4.89 11.24
C ARG A 585 -14.08 6.15 11.33
N PHE A 586 -14.20 6.74 12.52
CA PHE A 586 -15.01 7.93 12.77
C PHE A 586 -14.39 9.19 12.21
N TYR A 587 -13.09 9.40 12.39
CA TYR A 587 -12.35 10.56 11.87
C TYR A 587 -11.94 10.38 10.42
N ASP A 588 -11.79 9.14 9.95
CA ASP A 588 -11.28 8.79 8.61
C ASP A 588 -9.98 9.54 8.25
N LEU A 589 -9.05 9.58 9.19
CA LEU A 589 -7.75 10.24 9.06
C LEU A 589 -6.64 9.35 9.64
N GLY A 590 -5.49 9.35 8.96
CA GLY A 590 -4.33 8.56 9.36
C GLY A 590 -4.40 7.10 8.89
N ALA A 591 -3.59 6.23 9.49
CA ALA A 591 -3.58 4.79 9.21
C ALA A 591 -3.56 3.97 10.50
N HIS A 592 -4.16 2.79 10.47
CA HIS A 592 -4.18 1.81 11.55
C HIS A 592 -3.55 0.51 11.07
N ILE A 593 -2.52 0.01 11.75
CA ILE A 593 -1.69 -1.12 11.33
C ILE A 593 -1.52 -2.12 12.46
N ASP A 594 -1.78 -3.40 12.19
CA ASP A 594 -1.44 -4.52 13.06
C ASP A 594 0.03 -4.94 12.85
N CYS A 595 0.83 -4.82 13.91
CA CYS A 595 2.26 -5.12 13.89
C CYS A 595 2.60 -6.62 13.98
N LYS A 596 1.64 -7.51 14.19
CA LYS A 596 1.90 -8.97 14.31
C LYS A 596 2.63 -9.55 13.12
N ASN A 597 2.25 -9.12 11.91
CA ASN A 597 2.79 -9.62 10.65
C ASN A 597 3.59 -8.55 9.90
N MET A 598 3.97 -7.47 10.57
CA MET A 598 4.68 -6.36 9.95
C MET A 598 6.18 -6.64 9.92
N SER A 599 6.76 -6.57 8.71
CA SER A 599 8.22 -6.59 8.56
C SER A 599 8.79 -5.17 8.69
N GLY A 600 10.08 -5.07 9.06
CA GLY A 600 10.77 -3.78 9.07
C GLY A 600 10.76 -3.09 7.70
N ALA A 601 10.82 -3.87 6.63
CA ALA A 601 10.71 -3.39 5.27
C ALA A 601 9.33 -2.75 5.00
N GLY A 602 8.25 -3.37 5.46
CA GLY A 602 6.90 -2.85 5.30
C GLY A 602 6.62 -1.59 6.12
N LEU A 603 7.21 -1.48 7.32
CA LEU A 603 6.99 -0.33 8.18
C LEU A 603 7.89 0.87 7.81
N ILE A 604 9.18 0.63 7.57
CA ILE A 604 10.19 1.69 7.42
C ILE A 604 10.46 1.94 5.95
N ALA A 605 11.13 1.03 5.27
CA ALA A 605 11.38 1.07 3.83
C ALA A 605 11.99 -0.24 3.34
N THR A 606 11.84 -0.50 2.06
CA THR A 606 12.42 -1.64 1.38
C THR A 606 13.22 -1.21 0.16
N THR A 607 14.21 -2.00 -0.21
CA THR A 607 14.92 -1.82 -1.47
C THR A 607 14.31 -2.76 -2.50
N ARG A 608 13.86 -2.23 -3.63
CA ARG A 608 13.33 -3.00 -4.76
C ARG A 608 14.06 -2.64 -6.05
N GLN A 609 14.01 -3.53 -7.01
CA GLN A 609 14.46 -3.21 -8.35
C GLN A 609 13.36 -2.45 -9.09
N SER A 610 13.71 -1.29 -9.62
CA SER A 610 12.87 -0.45 -10.46
C SER A 610 12.49 -1.17 -11.76
N VAL A 611 11.56 -0.64 -12.50
CA VAL A 611 11.23 -1.15 -13.85
C VAL A 611 12.39 -0.95 -14.84
N THR A 612 13.27 0.00 -14.57
CA THR A 612 14.49 0.27 -15.35
C THR A 612 15.67 -0.62 -14.99
N GLY A 613 15.53 -1.47 -13.95
CA GLY A 613 16.58 -2.37 -13.47
C GLY A 613 17.48 -1.78 -12.39
N GLN A 614 17.33 -0.51 -12.03
CA GLN A 614 18.07 0.13 -10.94
C GLN A 614 17.47 -0.26 -9.58
N TYR A 615 18.30 -0.25 -8.54
CA TYR A 615 17.80 -0.42 -7.18
C TYR A 615 17.28 0.91 -6.64
N VAL A 616 16.02 0.94 -6.24
CA VAL A 616 15.36 2.10 -5.63
C VAL A 616 14.86 1.73 -4.24
N VAL A 617 14.83 2.72 -3.36
CA VAL A 617 14.28 2.56 -2.00
C VAL A 617 12.82 2.97 -2.02
N SER A 618 11.93 2.05 -1.67
CA SER A 618 10.48 2.28 -1.56
C SER A 618 10.11 2.57 -0.12
N ALA A 619 9.30 3.61 0.10
CA ALA A 619 8.86 4.03 1.42
C ALA A 619 7.92 3.02 2.06
N GLY A 620 8.16 2.67 3.33
CA GLY A 620 7.23 1.89 4.15
C GLY A 620 6.06 2.73 4.66
N LYS A 621 5.19 2.11 5.47
CA LYS A 621 3.97 2.75 5.98
C LYS A 621 4.25 3.97 6.86
N LEU A 622 5.37 4.03 7.56
CA LEU A 622 5.72 5.16 8.41
C LEU A 622 5.97 6.46 7.60
N PRO A 623 6.89 6.50 6.62
CA PRO A 623 7.05 7.67 5.76
C PRO A 623 5.79 8.01 4.95
N GLN A 624 4.99 7.02 4.57
CA GLN A 624 3.71 7.25 3.88
C GLN A 624 2.74 8.08 4.70
N GLN A 625 2.87 8.08 6.03
CA GLN A 625 2.05 8.87 6.95
C GLN A 625 2.74 10.17 7.40
N ASN A 626 3.74 10.67 6.67
CA ASN A 626 4.35 11.96 6.99
C ASN A 626 3.29 13.08 7.13
N GLY A 627 3.38 13.86 8.21
CA GLY A 627 2.40 14.91 8.53
C GLY A 627 1.03 14.41 9.01
N ARG A 628 0.82 13.09 9.09
CA ARG A 628 -0.44 12.45 9.49
C ARG A 628 -0.29 11.66 10.78
N LEU A 629 -1.20 10.74 11.03
CA LEU A 629 -1.24 9.91 12.23
C LEU A 629 -1.12 8.43 11.86
N LEU A 630 -0.38 7.69 12.68
CA LEU A 630 -0.22 6.24 12.55
C LEU A 630 -0.56 5.56 13.89
N ILE A 631 -1.50 4.63 13.86
CA ILE A 631 -1.83 3.75 14.97
C ILE A 631 -1.13 2.42 14.74
N LEU A 632 -0.23 2.04 15.66
CA LEU A 632 0.47 0.76 15.67
C LEU A 632 -0.14 -0.14 16.74
N GLU A 633 -0.88 -1.14 16.30
CA GLU A 633 -1.49 -2.13 17.19
C GLU A 633 -0.62 -3.38 17.32
N GLU A 634 -0.75 -4.10 18.45
CA GLU A 634 0.07 -5.27 18.80
C GLU A 634 1.59 -5.03 18.65
N PHE A 635 2.01 -3.85 19.11
CA PHE A 635 3.39 -3.34 19.02
C PHE A 635 4.45 -4.33 19.53
N LYS A 636 4.10 -5.20 20.47
CA LYS A 636 4.96 -6.28 20.94
C LYS A 636 5.43 -7.24 19.82
N GLY A 637 4.74 -7.27 18.69
CA GLY A 637 5.09 -8.08 17.52
C GLY A 637 6.30 -7.55 16.75
N LEU A 638 6.69 -6.28 16.93
CA LEU A 638 7.83 -5.70 16.23
C LEU A 638 9.16 -6.25 16.78
N PRO A 639 10.11 -6.59 15.88
CA PRO A 639 11.49 -6.91 16.23
C PRO A 639 12.20 -5.71 16.90
N ILE A 640 13.13 -5.99 17.80
CA ILE A 640 13.83 -4.96 18.59
C ILE A 640 14.66 -4.02 17.70
N ASP A 641 15.28 -4.53 16.64
CA ASP A 641 16.07 -3.72 15.70
C ASP A 641 15.22 -2.67 14.97
N ILE A 642 13.91 -2.91 14.82
CA ILE A 642 12.97 -1.93 14.24
C ILE A 642 12.65 -0.84 15.24
N LEU A 643 12.58 -1.15 16.54
CA LEU A 643 12.34 -0.16 17.59
C LEU A 643 13.44 0.91 17.61
N ALA A 644 14.71 0.51 17.51
CA ALA A 644 15.83 1.44 17.42
C ALA A 644 15.72 2.42 16.25
N LYS A 645 15.32 1.92 15.06
CA LYS A 645 15.09 2.78 13.88
C LYS A 645 13.90 3.73 14.05
N LEU A 646 12.83 3.26 14.70
CA LEU A 646 11.69 4.11 15.04
C LEU A 646 12.11 5.26 15.94
N THR A 647 13.03 5.03 16.87
CA THR A 647 13.53 6.05 17.79
C THR A 647 14.27 7.17 17.06
N GLU A 648 15.10 6.83 16.07
CA GLU A 648 15.75 7.82 15.21
C GLU A 648 14.73 8.69 14.47
N VAL A 649 13.75 8.05 13.81
CA VAL A 649 12.69 8.76 13.08
C VAL A 649 11.85 9.64 14.00
N ARG A 650 11.46 9.12 15.17
CA ARG A 650 10.68 9.86 16.17
C ARG A 650 11.42 11.08 16.71
N SER A 651 12.75 11.06 16.71
CA SER A 651 13.53 12.20 17.19
C SER A 651 13.73 13.27 16.12
N SER A 652 14.06 12.88 14.90
CA SER A 652 14.44 13.79 13.81
C SER A 652 13.29 14.12 12.86
N GLY A 653 12.25 13.28 12.79
CA GLY A 653 11.24 13.35 11.75
C GLY A 653 11.76 12.97 10.37
N LYS A 654 12.96 12.37 10.29
CA LYS A 654 13.64 11.97 9.05
C LYS A 654 14.05 10.51 9.13
N LEU A 655 14.03 9.87 8.01
CA LEU A 655 14.48 8.50 7.82
C LEU A 655 15.53 8.46 6.73
N SER A 656 16.77 8.16 7.09
CA SER A 656 17.89 8.02 6.15
C SER A 656 18.21 6.54 5.93
N ILE A 657 18.27 6.10 4.67
CA ILE A 657 18.58 4.73 4.29
C ILE A 657 19.76 4.73 3.34
N THR A 658 20.82 4.00 3.70
CA THR A 658 22.08 3.89 2.95
C THR A 658 22.39 2.46 2.51
N LYS A 659 21.35 1.68 2.17
CA LYS A 659 21.56 0.33 1.56
C LYS A 659 21.74 0.49 0.05
N ALA A 660 21.57 -0.46 -0.78
CA ALA A 660 21.82 -0.47 -2.22
C ALA A 660 21.39 0.80 -3.03
N GLY A 661 20.87 1.83 -2.36
CA GLY A 661 20.60 3.19 -2.80
C GLY A 661 20.51 4.09 -1.56
N ALA A 662 20.85 5.39 -1.69
CA ALA A 662 20.65 6.38 -0.64
C ALA A 662 19.31 7.07 -0.86
N ALA A 663 18.45 7.09 0.16
CA ALA A 663 17.19 7.82 0.14
C ALA A 663 16.93 8.45 1.51
N GLU A 664 16.41 9.67 1.51
CA GLU A 664 15.95 10.37 2.71
C GLU A 664 14.45 10.64 2.58
N PHE A 665 13.70 10.24 3.60
CA PHE A 665 12.26 10.46 3.68
C PHE A 665 11.94 11.34 4.88
N GLU A 666 11.00 12.24 4.72
CA GLU A 666 10.34 12.85 5.87
C GLU A 666 9.36 11.87 6.49
N ALA A 667 9.35 11.79 7.81
CA ALA A 667 8.46 10.92 8.59
C ALA A 667 8.06 11.60 9.91
N ARG A 668 7.54 12.82 9.82
CA ARG A 668 6.97 13.56 10.95
C ARG A 668 5.56 13.03 11.23
N VAL A 669 5.49 11.95 11.98
CA VAL A 669 4.25 11.18 12.16
C VAL A 669 3.80 11.27 13.62
N ARG A 670 2.53 11.54 13.85
CA ARG A 670 1.85 11.41 15.14
C ARG A 670 1.65 9.93 15.41
N LEU A 671 2.14 9.44 16.55
CA LEU A 671 2.18 8.00 16.80
C LEU A 671 1.28 7.60 17.97
N ILE A 672 0.42 6.62 17.76
CA ILE A 672 -0.32 5.94 18.81
C ILE A 672 0.12 4.48 18.84
N VAL A 673 0.74 4.05 19.93
CA VAL A 673 1.18 2.68 20.14
C VAL A 673 0.20 1.96 21.06
N LEU A 674 -0.35 0.85 20.59
CA LEU A 674 -1.26 -0.01 21.33
C LEU A 674 -0.62 -1.39 21.50
N SER A 675 -0.54 -1.88 22.72
CA SER A 675 -0.01 -3.22 22.98
C SER A 675 -0.55 -3.85 24.25
N ASN A 676 -0.43 -5.17 24.29
CA ASN A 676 -0.42 -5.90 25.54
C ASN A 676 1.02 -5.98 26.06
N PRO A 677 1.26 -6.24 27.35
CA PRO A 677 2.59 -6.53 27.85
C PRO A 677 3.24 -7.69 27.07
N ARG A 678 4.57 -7.68 26.92
CA ARG A 678 5.26 -8.82 26.27
C ARG A 678 5.10 -10.13 27.04
N LYS A 679 5.06 -10.05 28.35
CA LYS A 679 4.89 -11.22 29.25
C LYS A 679 3.87 -10.88 30.34
N GLY A 680 3.00 -11.82 30.65
CA GLY A 680 2.02 -11.71 31.72
C GLY A 680 0.86 -10.73 31.44
N THR A 681 0.21 -10.32 32.51
CA THR A 681 -0.85 -9.31 32.56
C THR A 681 -0.37 -8.09 33.35
N ILE A 682 -1.11 -6.98 33.30
CA ILE A 682 -0.77 -5.77 34.06
C ILE A 682 -0.65 -6.09 35.55
N ASP A 683 -1.53 -6.92 36.10
CA ASP A 683 -1.51 -7.30 37.51
C ASP A 683 -0.27 -8.15 37.91
N SER A 684 0.45 -8.71 36.93
CA SER A 684 1.69 -9.45 37.20
C SER A 684 2.90 -8.56 37.49
N PHE A 685 2.79 -7.24 37.24
CA PHE A 685 3.82 -6.27 37.53
C PHE A 685 3.57 -5.63 38.88
N THR A 686 4.62 -5.46 39.68
CA THR A 686 4.54 -4.74 40.97
C THR A 686 4.04 -3.30 40.80
N PHE A 687 4.37 -2.68 39.67
CA PHE A 687 3.92 -1.37 39.23
C PHE A 687 3.59 -1.45 37.73
N GLY A 688 2.43 -0.96 37.33
CA GLY A 688 2.02 -1.00 35.92
C GLY A 688 3.02 -0.30 34.98
N LEU A 689 3.69 0.74 35.43
CA LEU A 689 4.77 1.41 34.71
C LEU A 689 5.83 0.43 34.14
N LYS A 690 6.14 -0.65 34.86
CA LYS A 690 7.11 -1.66 34.41
C LYS A 690 6.65 -2.45 33.20
N ALA A 691 5.36 -2.46 32.89
CA ALA A 691 4.86 -3.06 31.66
C ALA A 691 5.36 -2.31 30.42
N ILE A 692 5.53 -0.98 30.52
CA ILE A 692 6.11 -0.15 29.44
C ILE A 692 7.56 -0.54 29.21
N THR A 693 8.36 -0.68 30.28
CA THR A 693 9.76 -1.12 30.18
C THR A 693 9.85 -2.52 29.57
N SER A 694 8.97 -3.45 29.99
CA SER A 694 8.90 -4.79 29.41
C SER A 694 8.55 -4.79 27.92
N LEU A 695 7.75 -3.82 27.46
CA LEU A 695 7.35 -3.70 26.06
C LEU A 695 8.44 -3.09 25.19
N ILE A 696 9.01 -1.98 25.63
CA ILE A 696 9.92 -1.14 24.84
C ILE A 696 11.38 -1.59 25.01
N GLY A 697 11.81 -1.89 26.22
CA GLY A 697 13.17 -2.29 26.57
C GLY A 697 14.05 -1.09 26.94
N GLU A 698 14.49 -0.31 25.97
CA GLU A 698 15.48 0.73 26.15
C GLU A 698 14.90 2.03 26.74
N PRO A 699 15.56 2.63 27.76
CA PRO A 699 15.12 3.88 28.36
C PRO A 699 14.99 5.04 27.38
N GLU A 700 15.92 5.15 26.42
CA GLU A 700 15.86 6.19 25.39
C GLU A 700 14.60 6.12 24.52
N ASP A 701 14.11 4.93 24.24
CA ASP A 701 12.88 4.72 23.47
C ASP A 701 11.64 5.09 24.29
N ILE A 702 11.66 4.85 25.60
CA ILE A 702 10.58 5.25 26.52
C ILE A 702 10.51 6.78 26.62
N ARG A 703 11.66 7.45 26.73
CA ARG A 703 11.78 8.91 26.78
C ARG A 703 11.05 9.62 25.64
N ARG A 704 11.01 8.99 24.45
CA ARG A 704 10.41 9.59 23.25
C ARG A 704 8.88 9.64 23.29
N PHE A 705 8.23 8.92 24.18
CA PHE A 705 6.79 9.05 24.34
C PHE A 705 6.46 10.32 25.13
N ASP A 706 5.49 11.09 24.64
CA ASP A 706 5.04 12.33 25.24
C ASP A 706 4.06 12.05 26.39
N ALA A 707 3.25 11.01 26.25
CA ALA A 707 2.36 10.50 27.29
C ALA A 707 2.21 8.97 27.19
N ALA A 708 1.85 8.35 28.31
CA ALA A 708 1.54 6.93 28.35
C ALA A 708 0.33 6.63 29.23
N LEU A 709 -0.35 5.52 28.92
CA LEU A 709 -1.50 5.02 29.67
C LEU A 709 -1.34 3.52 29.94
N ILE A 710 -1.63 3.11 31.15
CA ILE A 710 -1.76 1.69 31.51
C ILE A 710 -3.25 1.40 31.74
N VAL A 711 -3.74 0.31 31.17
CA VAL A 711 -5.16 -0.08 31.26
C VAL A 711 -5.27 -1.50 31.79
N SER A 712 -5.92 -1.65 32.91
CA SER A 712 -6.19 -2.94 33.55
C SER A 712 -7.70 -3.25 33.57
N LYS A 713 -8.03 -4.51 33.76
CA LYS A 713 -9.41 -4.96 34.03
C LYS A 713 -9.95 -4.39 35.35
N ASN A 714 -9.08 -4.03 36.29
CA ASN A 714 -9.44 -3.52 37.61
C ASN A 714 -9.79 -2.01 37.63
N ASP A 715 -9.61 -1.32 36.48
CA ASP A 715 -9.93 0.11 36.39
C ASP A 715 -11.43 0.41 36.35
N VAL A 716 -12.26 -0.61 36.08
CA VAL A 716 -13.70 -0.47 35.96
C VAL A 716 -14.38 -1.40 36.94
N ASP A 717 -15.23 -0.82 37.78
CA ASP A 717 -16.07 -1.58 38.70
C ASP A 717 -17.11 -2.41 37.90
N PRO A 718 -17.19 -3.74 38.14
CA PRO A 718 -18.14 -4.60 37.46
C PRO A 718 -19.63 -4.22 37.67
N ASP A 719 -19.94 -3.66 38.84
CA ASP A 719 -21.33 -3.24 39.16
C ASP A 719 -21.73 -2.00 38.36
N SER A 720 -20.81 -1.06 38.19
CA SER A 720 -21.00 0.11 37.33
C SER A 720 -21.24 -0.28 35.86
N TYR A 721 -20.56 -1.32 35.37
CA TYR A 721 -20.74 -1.84 34.00
C TYR A 721 -22.10 -2.50 33.82
N SER A 722 -22.55 -3.26 34.81
CA SER A 722 -23.87 -3.91 34.81
C SER A 722 -25.02 -2.90 34.78
N ALA A 723 -24.85 -1.76 35.46
CA ALA A 723 -25.86 -0.69 35.50
C ALA A 723 -26.02 0.03 34.14
N LEU A 724 -24.97 0.03 33.27
CA LEU A 724 -25.01 0.66 31.93
C LEU A 724 -25.80 -0.13 30.90
N GLN A 725 -25.89 -1.46 31.00
CA GLN A 725 -26.65 -2.28 30.05
C GLN A 725 -28.13 -1.90 29.97
N THR A 726 -28.62 -1.18 30.93
CA THR A 726 -30.01 -0.71 30.98
C THR A 726 -30.21 0.71 30.44
N ARG A 727 -29.17 1.50 30.20
CA ARG A 727 -29.26 2.84 29.63
C ARG A 727 -29.36 2.80 28.11
N LYS A 728 -30.55 3.04 27.57
CA LYS A 728 -30.72 3.40 26.15
C LYS A 728 -30.11 4.79 25.94
N SER A 729 -29.18 4.91 24.99
CA SER A 729 -28.67 6.22 24.54
C SER A 729 -29.89 7.02 24.00
N THR A 730 -30.28 8.07 24.70
CA THR A 730 -31.40 8.94 24.34
C THR A 730 -30.98 10.32 23.86
N THR A 731 -29.69 10.61 23.90
CA THR A 731 -29.15 11.91 23.50
C THR A 731 -28.73 11.90 22.02
N ALA A 732 -29.20 12.91 21.26
CA ALA A 732 -28.74 13.12 19.92
C ALA A 732 -27.22 13.43 19.93
N ARG A 733 -26.51 12.85 18.99
CA ARG A 733 -25.07 13.04 18.82
C ARG A 733 -24.73 14.52 18.60
N LYS A 734 -23.86 15.07 19.43
CA LYS A 734 -23.48 16.50 19.39
C LYS A 734 -22.28 16.76 18.45
N PHE A 735 -21.27 15.92 18.51
CA PHE A 735 -20.05 16.09 17.74
C PHE A 735 -20.05 15.15 16.52
N LEU A 736 -20.34 15.71 15.34
CA LEU A 736 -20.47 14.96 14.09
C LEU A 736 -19.08 14.63 13.51
N ALA A 737 -18.98 13.52 12.75
CA ALA A 737 -17.71 13.03 12.19
C ALA A 737 -17.00 14.07 11.30
N ASN A 738 -17.75 14.71 10.39
CA ASN A 738 -17.22 15.73 9.50
C ASN A 738 -16.68 16.96 10.25
N VAL A 739 -17.38 17.39 11.33
CA VAL A 739 -16.96 18.53 12.15
C VAL A 739 -15.71 18.19 12.98
N CYS A 740 -15.66 16.98 13.56
CA CYS A 740 -14.46 16.49 14.25
C CYS A 740 -13.27 16.33 13.29
N ARG A 741 -13.53 15.77 12.10
CA ARG A 741 -12.49 15.65 11.06
C ARG A 741 -11.95 17.01 10.63
N GLU A 742 -12.81 17.99 10.41
CA GLU A 742 -12.41 19.33 10.05
C GLU A 742 -11.54 19.99 11.13
N LEU A 743 -11.89 19.82 12.42
CA LEU A 743 -11.05 20.32 13.53
C LEU A 743 -9.66 19.70 13.51
N ILE A 744 -9.54 18.40 13.26
CA ILE A 744 -8.26 17.72 13.16
C ILE A 744 -7.47 18.25 11.96
N VAL A 745 -8.11 18.40 10.78
CA VAL A 745 -7.46 18.99 9.59
C VAL A 745 -7.02 20.42 9.88
N TRP A 746 -7.85 21.21 10.58
CA TRP A 746 -7.48 22.55 11.01
C TRP A 746 -6.21 22.53 11.87
N ALA A 747 -6.10 21.65 12.85
CA ALA A 747 -4.90 21.50 13.66
C ALA A 747 -3.68 21.05 12.83
N TRP A 748 -3.86 20.11 11.89
CA TRP A 748 -2.76 19.56 11.09
C TRP A 748 -2.16 20.56 10.10
N THR A 749 -2.94 21.55 9.67
CA THR A 749 -2.52 22.57 8.71
C THR A 749 -1.89 23.81 9.36
N ARG A 750 -1.88 23.89 10.68
CA ARG A 750 -1.24 25.02 11.38
C ARG A 750 0.27 24.98 11.20
N LYS A 751 0.81 26.13 10.79
CA LYS A 751 2.25 26.38 10.70
C LYS A 751 2.74 26.98 12.00
N ILE A 752 4.04 26.97 12.22
CA ILE A 752 4.67 27.48 13.45
C ILE A 752 4.28 28.93 13.75
N GLU A 753 4.15 29.78 12.72
CA GLU A 753 3.78 31.19 12.85
C GLU A 753 2.32 31.38 13.30
N GLN A 754 1.52 30.30 13.20
CA GLN A 754 0.11 30.28 13.58
C GLN A 754 -0.11 29.68 14.98
N VAL A 755 0.96 29.36 15.73
CA VAL A 755 0.87 28.87 17.10
C VAL A 755 1.41 29.92 18.03
N GLU A 756 0.60 30.31 19.01
CA GLU A 756 0.94 31.31 19.98
C GLU A 756 1.03 30.73 21.42
N ILE A 757 2.20 30.80 22.01
CA ILE A 757 2.46 30.42 23.41
C ILE A 757 2.97 31.65 24.11
N SER A 758 2.13 32.23 24.98
CA SER A 758 2.48 33.46 25.72
C SER A 758 3.56 33.19 26.77
N GLN A 759 4.17 34.25 27.27
CA GLN A 759 5.12 34.16 28.39
C GLN A 759 4.48 33.62 29.65
N GLU A 760 3.22 33.97 29.92
CA GLU A 760 2.45 33.45 31.05
C GLU A 760 2.25 31.92 30.91
N THR A 761 1.85 31.47 29.74
CA THR A 761 1.71 30.03 29.43
C THR A 761 3.05 29.29 29.54
N THR A 762 4.14 29.91 29.08
CA THR A 762 5.49 29.36 29.22
C THR A 762 5.88 29.18 30.68
N THR A 763 5.55 30.16 31.55
CA THR A 763 5.78 30.08 33.00
C THR A 763 5.01 28.90 33.60
N GLU A 764 3.75 28.74 33.25
CA GLU A 764 2.91 27.60 33.71
C GLU A 764 3.48 26.26 33.26
N ILE A 765 3.96 26.16 31.99
CA ILE A 765 4.64 24.95 31.49
C ILE A 765 5.87 24.62 32.34
N MET A 766 6.67 25.59 32.67
CA MET A 766 7.88 25.39 33.50
C MET A 766 7.54 24.96 34.93
N LEU A 767 6.49 25.52 35.53
CA LEU A 767 6.00 25.13 36.86
C LEU A 767 5.47 23.67 36.86
N ALA A 768 4.63 23.32 35.87
CA ALA A 768 4.12 21.97 35.69
C ALA A 768 5.26 20.94 35.49
N ALA A 769 6.21 21.25 34.61
CA ALA A 769 7.36 20.40 34.35
C ALA A 769 8.21 20.18 35.62
N LYS A 770 8.48 21.25 36.37
CA LYS A 770 9.21 21.16 37.66
C LYS A 770 8.47 20.27 38.67
N LYS A 771 7.14 20.43 38.79
CA LYS A 771 6.32 19.63 39.70
C LYS A 771 6.44 18.14 39.35
N PHE A 772 6.38 17.77 38.07
CA PHE A 772 6.48 16.38 37.62
C PHE A 772 7.88 15.80 37.83
N THR A 773 8.93 16.49 37.41
CA THR A 773 10.31 16.01 37.56
C THR A 773 10.73 15.90 39.04
N THR A 774 10.09 16.63 39.95
CA THR A 774 10.31 16.50 41.39
C THR A 774 9.56 15.29 41.97
N ALA A 775 8.36 14.99 41.50
CA ALA A 775 7.50 13.96 42.04
C ALA A 775 7.86 12.57 41.51
N PHE A 776 8.10 12.44 40.21
CA PHE A 776 8.30 11.16 39.54
C PHE A 776 9.79 10.87 39.33
N SER A 777 10.18 9.60 39.48
CA SER A 777 11.53 9.11 39.23
C SER A 777 11.85 9.07 37.73
N ASP A 778 13.07 9.45 37.37
CA ASP A 778 13.60 9.34 35.98
C ASP A 778 14.28 8.01 35.66
N GLU A 779 14.25 7.04 36.59
CA GLU A 779 14.76 5.67 36.33
C GLU A 779 14.04 5.00 35.14
N ILE A 780 12.72 5.23 35.02
CA ILE A 780 11.95 4.94 33.80
C ILE A 780 11.58 6.30 33.20
N PRO A 781 12.29 6.77 32.15
CA PRO A 781 12.29 8.18 31.75
C PRO A 781 11.06 8.59 30.91
N LEU A 782 9.88 8.21 31.38
CA LEU A 782 8.63 8.78 30.86
C LEU A 782 8.46 10.23 31.33
N VAL A 783 8.92 10.50 32.58
CA VAL A 783 9.06 11.86 33.14
C VAL A 783 10.54 12.12 33.32
N ASP A 784 11.06 13.16 32.65
CA ASP A 784 12.48 13.52 32.69
C ASP A 784 12.67 15.02 32.42
N SER A 785 13.88 15.45 32.16
CA SER A 785 14.24 16.85 31.87
C SER A 785 13.55 17.45 30.64
N THR A 786 12.95 16.61 29.76
CA THR A 786 12.21 17.04 28.56
C THR A 786 10.73 17.35 28.83
N MET A 787 10.26 17.22 30.09
CA MET A 787 8.85 17.48 30.44
C MET A 787 8.33 18.84 30.02
N LYS A 788 9.18 19.87 30.02
CA LYS A 788 8.79 21.19 29.52
C LYS A 788 8.39 21.19 28.06
N GLN A 789 9.12 20.47 27.19
CA GLN A 789 8.75 20.30 25.80
C GLN A 789 7.50 19.42 25.64
N LYS A 790 7.39 18.35 26.46
CA LYS A 790 6.19 17.49 26.45
C LYS A 790 4.94 18.28 26.81
N PHE A 791 4.99 19.08 27.90
CA PHE A 791 3.85 19.93 28.26
C PHE A 791 3.52 20.99 27.23
N ALA A 792 4.50 21.61 26.58
CA ALA A 792 4.25 22.53 25.49
C ALA A 792 3.48 21.89 24.35
N LYS A 793 3.87 20.68 23.92
CA LYS A 793 3.18 19.91 22.87
C LYS A 793 1.77 19.50 23.28
N LEU A 794 1.63 18.91 24.46
CA LEU A 794 0.36 18.38 24.93
C LEU A 794 -0.66 19.50 25.20
N ALA A 795 -0.23 20.63 25.76
CA ALA A 795 -1.09 21.80 25.95
C ALA A 795 -1.52 22.42 24.60
N THR A 796 -0.61 22.44 23.61
CA THR A 796 -0.95 22.89 22.25
C THR A 796 -1.99 21.96 21.62
N ALA A 797 -1.87 20.64 21.82
CA ALA A 797 -2.86 19.67 21.33
C ALA A 797 -4.24 19.87 21.98
N VAL A 798 -4.31 20.15 23.30
CA VAL A 798 -5.56 20.47 23.98
C VAL A 798 -6.14 21.81 23.51
N ALA A 799 -5.30 22.84 23.30
CA ALA A 799 -5.73 24.11 22.74
C ALA A 799 -6.34 23.93 21.34
N ALA A 800 -5.71 23.10 20.49
CA ALA A 800 -6.27 22.75 19.19
C ALA A 800 -7.57 21.94 19.31
N ARG A 801 -7.65 20.98 20.23
CA ARG A 801 -8.84 20.16 20.49
C ARG A 801 -10.04 20.98 20.94
N THR A 802 -9.80 22.00 21.72
CA THR A 802 -10.81 22.92 22.23
C THR A 802 -11.02 24.14 21.32
N PHE A 803 -10.50 24.12 20.11
CA PHE A 803 -10.55 25.21 19.13
C PHE A 803 -10.21 26.57 19.74
N SER A 804 -9.15 26.63 20.55
CA SER A 804 -8.62 27.87 21.13
C SER A 804 -7.93 28.68 20.04
N THR A 805 -8.61 29.72 19.55
CA THR A 805 -8.19 30.47 18.36
C THR A 805 -8.46 31.97 18.51
N ASP A 806 -7.86 32.73 17.63
CA ASP A 806 -8.11 34.18 17.48
C ASP A 806 -9.41 34.46 16.67
N SER A 807 -9.72 35.75 16.48
CA SER A 807 -10.90 36.15 15.69
C SER A 807 -10.84 35.76 14.21
N SER A 808 -9.63 35.52 13.67
CA SER A 808 -9.44 35.10 12.28
C SER A 808 -9.66 33.59 12.09
N MET A 809 -9.68 32.81 13.16
CA MET A 809 -9.73 31.33 13.19
C MET A 809 -8.55 30.65 12.47
N GLU A 810 -7.43 31.35 12.37
CA GLU A 810 -6.23 30.84 11.70
C GLU A 810 -5.08 30.48 12.66
N ARG A 811 -5.16 30.90 13.92
CA ARG A 811 -4.09 30.70 14.92
C ARG A 811 -4.57 29.80 16.04
N VAL A 812 -3.64 29.04 16.63
CA VAL A 812 -3.86 28.30 17.87
C VAL A 812 -3.27 29.11 19.02
N ILE A 813 -4.11 29.42 20.02
CA ILE A 813 -3.72 30.18 21.19
C ILE A 813 -3.65 29.24 22.38
N VAL A 814 -2.44 29.02 22.88
CA VAL A 814 -2.21 28.16 24.04
C VAL A 814 -2.30 28.97 25.30
N LEU A 815 -3.28 28.71 26.15
CA LEU A 815 -3.54 29.39 27.40
C LEU A 815 -3.04 28.58 28.62
N PRO A 816 -2.79 29.19 29.78
CA PRO A 816 -2.40 28.49 31.01
C PRO A 816 -3.36 27.35 31.40
N CYS A 817 -4.69 27.53 31.20
CA CYS A 817 -5.69 26.51 31.52
C CYS A 817 -5.49 25.20 30.73
N HIS A 818 -4.94 25.23 29.52
CA HIS A 818 -4.62 24.03 28.75
C HIS A 818 -3.47 23.26 29.39
N VAL A 819 -2.44 23.98 29.89
CA VAL A 819 -1.32 23.37 30.61
C VAL A 819 -1.79 22.75 31.93
N GLN A 820 -2.61 23.48 32.68
CA GLN A 820 -3.18 23.03 33.96
C GLN A 820 -4.04 21.75 33.74
N TYR A 821 -4.87 21.70 32.69
CA TYR A 821 -5.66 20.55 32.35
C TYR A 821 -4.78 19.33 32.06
N VAL A 822 -3.82 19.46 31.20
CA VAL A 822 -2.88 18.37 30.88
C VAL A 822 -2.13 17.89 32.11
N ALA A 823 -1.63 18.84 32.92
CA ALA A 823 -0.93 18.51 34.14
C ALA A 823 -1.82 17.78 35.15
N GLN A 824 -3.08 18.20 35.31
CA GLN A 824 -4.03 17.56 36.20
C GLN A 824 -4.34 16.12 35.72
N GLU A 825 -4.64 15.93 34.45
CA GLU A 825 -5.00 14.62 33.91
C GLU A 825 -3.83 13.63 33.90
N LEU A 826 -2.64 14.06 33.47
CA LEU A 826 -1.45 13.21 33.53
C LEU A 826 -1.06 12.88 34.97
N TRP A 827 -1.22 13.83 35.92
CA TRP A 827 -0.98 13.55 37.34
C TRP A 827 -1.94 12.48 37.86
N ARG A 828 -3.22 12.60 37.54
CA ARG A 828 -4.26 11.63 37.92
C ARG A 828 -3.92 10.23 37.34
N ILE A 829 -3.56 10.16 36.06
CA ILE A 829 -3.21 8.92 35.40
C ILE A 829 -1.95 8.28 36.01
N TYR A 830 -0.87 9.04 36.16
CA TYR A 830 0.42 8.53 36.65
C TYR A 830 0.42 8.17 38.12
N SER A 831 -0.45 8.83 38.91
CA SER A 831 -0.65 8.54 40.34
C SER A 831 -1.69 7.45 40.60
N SER A 832 -2.38 6.94 39.58
CA SER A 832 -3.36 5.86 39.74
C SER A 832 -2.68 4.57 40.22
N ASP A 833 -3.42 3.74 40.90
CA ASP A 833 -2.93 2.44 41.40
C ASP A 833 -2.49 1.52 40.27
N THR A 834 -3.24 1.52 39.15
CA THR A 834 -2.94 0.74 37.96
C THR A 834 -1.63 1.17 37.30
N PHE A 835 -1.37 2.47 37.21
CA PHE A 835 -0.11 2.98 36.66
C PHE A 835 1.02 2.80 37.66
N GLY A 836 0.80 3.16 38.90
CA GLY A 836 1.71 2.97 40.03
C GLY A 836 3.01 3.78 39.96
N TYR A 837 3.08 4.90 39.18
CA TYR A 837 4.31 5.66 39.01
C TYR A 837 4.71 6.41 40.27
N SER A 838 3.74 7.01 40.99
CA SER A 838 4.03 7.67 42.28
C SER A 838 4.62 6.69 43.28
N LYS A 839 3.98 5.53 43.46
CA LYS A 839 4.46 4.47 44.37
C LYS A 839 5.82 3.93 43.96
N PHE A 840 6.06 3.76 42.67
CA PHE A 840 7.36 3.37 42.12
C PHE A 840 8.43 4.42 42.46
N SER A 841 8.11 5.72 42.29
CA SER A 841 9.03 6.82 42.57
C SER A 841 9.36 6.95 44.07
N GLU A 842 8.37 6.76 44.95
CA GLU A 842 8.56 6.71 46.42
C GLU A 842 9.50 5.56 46.78
N LYS A 843 9.23 4.35 46.29
CA LYS A 843 10.07 3.17 46.56
C LYS A 843 11.48 3.33 45.99
N THR A 844 11.63 3.93 44.82
CA THR A 844 12.93 4.23 44.21
C THR A 844 13.68 5.24 45.08
N LYS A 845 12.98 6.29 45.57
CA LYS A 845 13.57 7.26 46.51
C LYS A 845 13.95 6.58 47.83
N GLU A 846 13.14 5.68 48.35
CA GLU A 846 13.44 4.90 49.54
C GLU A 846 14.57 3.86 49.35
N SER A 847 14.60 3.18 48.20
CA SER A 847 15.64 2.19 47.87
C SER A 847 16.98 2.82 47.46
N VAL A 848 16.97 4.08 47.08
CA VAL A 848 18.12 4.91 46.71
C VAL A 848 18.27 6.05 47.69
N THR A 849 17.83 5.92 48.94
CA THR A 849 18.31 6.79 50.00
C THR A 849 19.81 6.54 50.12
N LEU A 850 20.53 7.44 49.50
CA LEU A 850 21.95 7.64 49.77
C LEU A 850 22.06 7.77 51.30
N ASP A 851 22.86 6.95 51.92
CA ASP A 851 23.11 7.18 53.37
C ASP A 851 24.05 8.38 53.52
N GLU A 852 23.42 9.58 53.32
CA GLU A 852 24.12 10.86 53.37
C GLU A 852 24.85 11.05 54.70
N LYS A 853 24.31 10.49 55.79
CA LYS A 853 24.93 10.56 57.10
C LYS A 853 26.19 9.71 57.19
N LEU A 854 26.12 8.50 56.63
CA LEU A 854 27.28 7.61 56.56
C LEU A 854 28.35 8.20 55.64
N ILE A 855 27.97 8.73 54.48
CA ILE A 855 28.90 9.34 53.54
C ILE A 855 29.54 10.59 54.14
N ALA A 856 28.77 11.48 54.75
CA ALA A 856 29.31 12.65 55.43
C ALA A 856 30.32 12.26 56.53
N LYS A 857 29.94 11.29 57.38
CA LYS A 857 30.80 10.80 58.45
C LYS A 857 32.13 10.26 57.92
N GLU A 858 32.06 9.33 56.96
CA GLU A 858 33.26 8.66 56.43
C GLU A 858 34.16 9.63 55.64
N ILE A 859 33.55 10.60 54.85
CA ILE A 859 34.32 11.63 54.16
C ILE A 859 35.07 12.52 55.16
N PHE A 860 34.45 12.87 56.27
CA PHE A 860 35.09 13.74 57.29
C PHE A 860 36.15 13.03 58.09
N GLU A 861 36.20 11.70 58.11
CA GLU A 861 37.28 10.92 58.69
C GLU A 861 38.51 10.87 57.77
N LEU A 862 38.38 11.19 56.46
CA LEU A 862 39.51 11.21 55.55
C LEU A 862 40.43 12.39 55.80
N ALA A 863 41.71 12.15 55.83
CA ALA A 863 42.77 13.16 56.05
C ALA A 863 42.70 14.30 54.99
N LEU A 864 42.32 13.98 53.77
CA LEU A 864 42.23 14.89 52.64
C LEU A 864 40.79 15.05 52.13
N ALA A 865 39.80 15.15 53.02
CA ALA A 865 38.37 15.17 52.69
C ALA A 865 38.00 16.16 51.57
N LYS A 866 38.54 17.37 51.59
CA LYS A 866 38.25 18.37 50.55
C LYS A 866 38.80 17.98 49.18
N THR A 867 40.06 17.52 49.12
CA THR A 867 40.69 17.06 47.87
C THR A 867 39.94 15.87 47.31
N PHE A 868 39.46 14.98 48.18
CA PHE A 868 38.64 13.84 47.80
C PHE A 868 37.29 14.29 47.17
N ILE A 869 36.57 15.21 47.81
CA ILE A 869 35.29 15.74 47.31
C ILE A 869 35.50 16.44 45.95
N ASP A 870 36.50 17.28 45.82
CA ASP A 870 36.78 17.99 44.58
C ASP A 870 37.07 16.98 43.46
N LYS A 871 37.97 16.01 43.66
CA LYS A 871 38.35 15.07 42.63
C LYS A 871 37.23 14.08 42.28
N ILE A 872 36.51 13.56 43.28
CA ILE A 872 35.40 12.64 43.00
C ILE A 872 34.23 13.34 42.29
N SER A 873 34.04 14.64 42.54
CA SER A 873 33.00 15.42 41.84
C SER A 873 33.25 15.51 40.33
N PHE A 874 34.51 15.69 39.92
CA PHE A 874 34.89 15.84 38.50
C PHE A 874 35.16 14.48 37.77
N ALA A 875 35.45 13.42 38.50
CA ALA A 875 35.74 12.12 37.90
C ALA A 875 34.53 11.56 37.13
N SER A 876 34.71 11.09 35.93
CA SER A 876 33.66 10.37 35.14
C SER A 876 33.51 8.93 35.62
N THR A 877 34.62 8.29 35.94
CA THR A 877 34.74 6.91 36.45
C THR A 877 35.66 6.87 37.63
N ILE A 878 35.57 5.87 38.49
CA ILE A 878 36.33 5.73 39.70
C ILE A 878 36.98 4.35 39.76
N THR A 879 38.28 4.29 40.02
CA THR A 879 39.03 3.07 40.24
C THR A 879 39.67 3.08 41.65
N ALA A 880 40.13 1.91 42.11
CA ALA A 880 40.90 1.86 43.38
C ALA A 880 42.16 2.70 43.33
N GLN A 881 42.78 2.84 42.16
CA GLN A 881 43.98 3.64 41.94
C GLN A 881 43.66 5.16 42.02
N ASP A 882 42.51 5.58 41.53
CA ASP A 882 42.06 6.96 41.67
C ASP A 882 41.85 7.34 43.13
N ILE A 883 41.11 6.51 43.89
CA ILE A 883 40.88 6.69 45.32
C ILE A 883 42.19 6.77 46.07
N HIS A 884 43.13 5.83 45.78
CA HIS A 884 44.47 5.77 46.38
C HIS A 884 45.19 7.09 46.22
N SER A 885 45.15 7.70 45.04
CA SER A 885 45.78 8.98 44.75
C SER A 885 45.05 10.19 45.37
N TRP A 886 43.72 10.08 45.64
CA TRP A 886 42.90 11.20 46.12
C TRP A 886 42.97 11.34 47.64
N ILE A 887 43.17 10.23 48.36
CA ILE A 887 43.21 10.24 49.84
C ILE A 887 44.65 10.11 50.36
N ASP A 888 45.66 10.04 49.49
CA ASP A 888 47.07 9.80 49.85
C ASP A 888 47.22 8.56 50.73
N ALA A 889 46.56 7.48 50.29
CA ALA A 889 46.51 6.26 51.10
C ALA A 889 47.88 5.60 51.27
N SER A 890 48.12 5.00 52.42
CA SER A 890 49.37 4.30 52.69
C SER A 890 49.45 2.93 52.03
N ASP A 891 48.28 2.32 51.74
CA ASP A 891 48.15 1.05 51.05
C ASP A 891 46.80 0.90 50.29
N TYR A 892 46.70 -0.13 49.46
CA TYR A 892 45.45 -0.41 48.69
C TYR A 892 44.32 -0.97 49.60
N ALA A 893 44.56 -1.42 50.80
CA ALA A 893 43.50 -1.89 51.70
C ALA A 893 42.66 -0.68 52.20
N GLU A 894 43.29 0.45 52.44
CA GLU A 894 42.62 1.69 52.77
C GLU A 894 41.75 2.21 51.62
N SER A 895 42.25 2.21 50.38
CA SER A 895 41.51 2.59 49.18
C SER A 895 40.31 1.68 48.93
N ASN A 896 40.47 0.36 49.10
CA ASN A 896 39.38 -0.60 48.99
C ASN A 896 38.33 -0.45 50.12
N GLY A 897 38.75 -0.02 51.29
CA GLY A 897 37.90 0.35 52.41
C GLY A 897 36.96 1.51 52.03
N VAL A 898 37.52 2.56 51.37
CA VAL A 898 36.76 3.71 50.86
C VAL A 898 35.77 3.28 49.77
N ILE A 899 36.20 2.45 48.83
CA ILE A 899 35.29 1.88 47.82
C ILE A 899 34.18 1.10 48.52
N GLY A 900 34.51 0.30 49.47
CA GLY A 900 33.56 -0.54 50.19
C GLY A 900 32.45 0.23 50.89
N TRP A 901 32.77 1.38 51.55
CA TRP A 901 31.69 2.19 52.11
C TRP A 901 30.94 3.02 51.10
N LEU A 902 31.58 3.51 50.03
CA LEU A 902 30.88 4.16 48.90
C LEU A 902 29.86 3.24 48.23
N VAL A 903 30.19 1.97 48.07
CA VAL A 903 29.26 0.95 47.56
C VAL A 903 28.13 0.65 48.57
N ARG A 904 28.47 0.46 49.87
CA ARG A 904 27.45 0.21 50.92
C ARG A 904 26.47 1.36 51.10
N SER A 905 26.93 2.59 50.90
CA SER A 905 26.10 3.81 50.98
C SER A 905 25.35 4.13 49.70
N ASN A 906 25.40 3.28 48.68
CA ASN A 906 24.85 3.49 47.36
C ASN A 906 25.37 4.76 46.65
N ALA A 907 26.61 5.21 46.98
CA ALA A 907 27.24 6.33 46.31
C ALA A 907 27.79 5.96 44.91
N ILE A 908 28.37 4.79 44.81
CA ILE A 908 28.93 4.25 43.54
C ILE A 908 28.44 2.86 43.25
N VAL A 909 28.36 2.52 41.96
CA VAL A 909 27.99 1.18 41.45
C VAL A 909 29.07 0.67 40.52
N ARG A 910 29.29 -0.65 40.51
CA ARG A 910 30.25 -1.29 39.59
C ARG A 910 29.82 -1.13 38.17
N SER A 911 30.68 -0.64 37.29
CA SER A 911 30.46 -0.61 35.85
C SER A 911 30.53 -2.02 35.27
N GLY A 912 29.62 -2.37 34.36
CA GLY A 912 29.63 -3.67 33.66
C GLY A 912 30.78 -3.83 32.68
N ASP A 913 31.43 -2.73 32.29
CA ASP A 913 32.55 -2.70 31.33
C ASP A 913 33.89 -2.89 32.06
N SER A 914 34.27 -4.15 32.29
CA SER A 914 35.62 -4.50 32.71
C SER A 914 36.53 -4.65 31.48
N ALA A 915 37.06 -3.55 30.98
CA ALA A 915 38.18 -3.56 30.02
C ALA A 915 39.49 -3.52 30.84
N GLY A 916 40.14 -4.66 31.03
CA GLY A 916 41.42 -4.76 31.74
C GLY A 916 41.31 -5.13 33.22
N ALA A 917 42.45 -5.31 33.90
CA ALA A 917 42.54 -5.85 35.26
C ALA A 917 42.01 -4.96 36.43
N ALA A 918 41.49 -3.77 36.18
CA ALA A 918 40.98 -2.84 37.19
C ALA A 918 39.44 -2.77 37.22
N THR A 919 38.83 -2.92 38.38
CA THR A 919 37.39 -2.71 38.56
C THR A 919 37.06 -1.22 38.49
N VAL A 920 36.13 -0.87 37.60
CA VAL A 920 35.66 0.52 37.41
C VAL A 920 34.30 0.70 38.07
N TYR A 921 34.08 1.84 38.70
CA TYR A 921 32.81 2.23 39.32
C TYR A 921 32.30 3.53 38.75
N ASN A 922 30.97 3.66 38.66
CA ASN A 922 30.26 4.87 38.25
C ASN A 922 29.55 5.48 39.47
N LYS A 923 29.49 6.81 39.53
CA LYS A 923 28.69 7.52 40.53
C LYS A 923 27.20 7.32 40.30
N THR A 924 26.44 7.11 41.36
CA THR A 924 24.97 7.12 41.28
C THR A 924 24.44 8.54 41.09
N PRO A 925 23.29 8.72 40.40
CA PRO A 925 22.70 10.05 40.21
C PRO A 925 22.45 10.80 41.52
N ASN A 926 22.09 10.11 42.60
CA ASN A 926 21.87 10.70 43.89
C ASN A 926 23.17 11.16 44.52
N PHE A 927 24.25 10.42 44.37
CA PHE A 927 25.56 10.85 44.86
C PHE A 927 26.09 12.07 44.09
N ILE A 928 25.84 12.16 42.78
CA ILE A 928 26.17 13.34 41.97
C ILE A 928 25.41 14.57 42.49
N ARG A 929 24.11 14.42 42.78
CA ARG A 929 23.29 15.50 43.35
C ARG A 929 23.75 15.88 44.76
N TYR A 930 24.10 14.91 45.59
CA TYR A 930 24.62 15.14 46.93
C TYR A 930 25.95 15.86 46.92
N LEU A 931 26.87 15.49 46.02
CA LEU A 931 28.15 16.20 45.85
C LEU A 931 27.97 17.68 45.45
N ALA A 932 26.90 18.01 44.72
CA ALA A 932 26.54 19.37 44.31
C ALA A 932 25.65 20.10 45.35
N SER A 933 25.30 19.47 46.46
CA SER A 933 24.37 20.07 47.46
C SER A 933 25.03 21.09 48.35
N GLU A 934 24.28 22.17 48.70
CA GLU A 934 24.74 23.17 49.67
C GLU A 934 25.02 22.57 51.06
N SER A 935 24.37 21.44 51.40
CA SER A 935 24.58 20.76 52.68
C SER A 935 26.01 20.20 52.83
N LEU A 936 26.58 19.62 51.75
CA LEU A 936 27.95 19.12 51.79
C LEU A 936 28.99 20.26 51.72
N GLN A 937 28.68 21.31 50.92
CA GLN A 937 29.54 22.49 50.81
C GLN A 937 29.56 23.31 52.12
N SER A 938 28.41 23.47 52.78
CA SER A 938 28.34 24.19 54.10
C SER A 938 29.02 23.42 55.23
N LEU A 939 29.03 22.07 55.16
CA LEU A 939 29.79 21.25 56.12
C LEU A 939 31.29 21.41 55.94
N THR A 940 31.79 21.50 54.69
CA THR A 940 33.22 21.74 54.42
C THR A 940 33.66 23.13 54.89
N ASP A 941 32.82 24.15 54.81
CA ASP A 941 33.09 25.49 55.31
C ASP A 941 33.08 25.56 56.85
N ARG A 942 32.26 24.79 57.54
CA ARG A 942 32.18 24.68 58.97
C ARG A 942 33.46 24.12 59.60
N GLN A 943 34.02 23.05 59.01
CA GLN A 943 35.29 22.47 59.38
C GLN A 943 36.50 23.41 59.19
N ARG A 944 36.42 24.25 58.12
CA ARG A 944 37.40 25.34 57.99
C ARG A 944 37.39 26.31 59.20
N ARG A 945 36.22 26.60 59.79
CA ARG A 945 36.08 27.49 60.94
C ARG A 945 36.46 26.85 62.32
N GLU A 946 36.35 25.50 62.37
CA GLU A 946 36.73 24.80 63.63
C GLU A 946 38.21 24.41 63.68
N LYS A 947 38.97 24.54 62.55
CA LYS A 947 40.46 24.34 62.50
C LYS A 947 41.26 25.61 62.46
N PHE A 948 40.63 26.78 62.50
CA PHE A 948 41.24 28.07 62.73
C PHE A 948 40.63 28.68 63.95
#